data_c579852ed20d3301edde32a3ca679bcb
#
_entry.id   c579852ed20d3301edde32a3ca679bcb
#
_cell.length_a   1.000
_cell.length_b   1.000
_cell.length_c   1.000
_cell.angle_alpha   90.00
_cell.angle_beta   90.00
_cell.angle_gamma   90.00
#
_symmetry.space_group_name_H-M   'P 1'
#
loop_
_entity.id
_entity.type
_entity.pdbx_description
1 polymer ?
#
loop_
_entity_poly.entity_id
_entity_poly.type
_entity_poly.pdbx_seq_one_letter_code
_entity_poly.pdbx_strand_id
1 'polypeptide(L)'
;MGKPAPGPSSTIAKASSRSGTKNGVRERAIEPWSALLDTGREDGRLVREAREGPGPAKLVEIPPELHPELLAGLERVGIERLYSHQAEAIEAAWQKTTIVTTGTASGKSLCFNLPTLDTLCRDAFARALYLYPTKALAQDQARALSALGLTKQVRPAIYDGDTPRDARAQIRRAANVVLTNPDMLHVGILPHHGSWERLFSHLKVIVVDEAHVYRGVFGSHVANVLRRLLRIAAAYGSDARVLLASATIANPVELAQRLTGLDDVTLIDRDGSPTPRRQIAMWNPPTTDSVGGAADEALGSRRSPLGEAAELLSRLVRDGARAICFMKSRKGVELLARLLTEELERTDPDLAERVAPYRAGYTPQQRRELEARLVRGELRAVITTDALELGIDIGELDAAVVVTFPGTVAALRQMWGRAGRRGKGLAVYVAGEDALDQFFCRHPDEFLERPVEAAILDHENPQIHQAHLLCAAHEGPLGPEDAEFFGPRWEAHAEALVSAGLLRGRTAAGGQEVYVPRRADDYPAARVSLRSASPDSFAILDLSTGELLGQTEAARAFSTVHQGAIYLHLGRSYEVRELDLDARRALVEPFDGDWYTQPKRETDTTIERLLDRRETLGVTLSFGEVSVTETVLAYQRRRLSDHAQVDLVALDLPETTFSTQALWFELDAGALTKTIPLDSLLGSLHATEHAQIAMLPLLAMCDRWDIGGLSTNLHPQTGRPTIFIYDGHPGGVGLTRQAYERFEELCRDAHRLIAECSCKSGCPSCVQSPKCGNLNEPLSKAGARTLLDALLAAT
;
A
#
# COMPACT_ATOMS: atom_id res chain seq x y z
N MET A 1 24.67 -2.08 -46.79
CA MET A 1 23.36 -1.68 -47.38
C MET A 1 22.36 -2.78 -47.10
N GLY A 2 21.65 -2.68 -46.04
CA GLY A 2 20.55 -3.59 -45.61
C GLY A 2 19.35 -2.74 -45.21
N LYS A 3 18.24 -2.93 -45.93
CA LYS A 3 16.98 -2.22 -45.67
C LYS A 3 16.45 -2.59 -44.25
N PRO A 4 15.85 -1.64 -43.51
CA PRO A 4 15.19 -1.96 -42.27
C PRO A 4 13.85 -2.67 -42.53
N ALA A 5 13.53 -3.64 -41.67
CA ALA A 5 12.26 -4.36 -41.67
C ALA A 5 11.10 -3.43 -41.24
N PRO A 6 9.89 -3.62 -41.75
CA PRO A 6 8.72 -2.80 -41.42
C PRO A 6 8.25 -3.10 -39.99
N GLY A 7 7.95 -2.06 -39.22
CA GLY A 7 7.32 -2.14 -37.92
C GLY A 7 5.86 -2.64 -37.99
N PRO A 8 5.30 -3.18 -36.94
CA PRO A 8 3.95 -3.71 -36.93
C PRO A 8 2.91 -2.58 -37.08
N SER A 9 2.09 -2.70 -38.11
CA SER A 9 0.96 -1.83 -38.41
C SER A 9 -0.14 -2.01 -37.35
N SER A 10 -0.48 -0.94 -36.65
CA SER A 10 -1.69 -0.86 -35.84
C SER A 10 -2.91 -0.86 -36.74
N THR A 11 -3.61 -1.97 -36.83
CA THR A 11 -4.88 -2.07 -37.56
C THR A 11 -6.00 -1.57 -36.67
N ILE A 12 -6.30 -0.26 -36.80
CA ILE A 12 -7.55 0.31 -36.25
C ILE A 12 -8.68 -0.02 -37.25
N ALA A 13 -9.60 -0.88 -36.82
CA ALA A 13 -10.77 -1.21 -37.62
C ALA A 13 -11.70 0.00 -37.76
N LYS A 14 -11.86 0.52 -38.98
CA LYS A 14 -12.88 1.49 -39.36
C LYS A 14 -14.25 0.83 -39.28
N ALA A 15 -15.11 1.30 -38.39
CA ALA A 15 -16.51 0.94 -38.37
C ALA A 15 -17.23 1.62 -39.53
N SER A 16 -17.53 0.86 -40.61
CA SER A 16 -18.42 1.28 -41.67
C SER A 16 -19.87 1.08 -41.24
N SER A 17 -20.64 2.15 -41.23
CA SER A 17 -22.12 2.11 -41.09
C SER A 17 -22.74 1.42 -42.27
N ARG A 18 -23.32 0.26 -42.06
CA ARG A 18 -24.35 -0.31 -42.99
C ARG A 18 -25.60 -0.64 -42.17
N SER A 19 -26.63 0.15 -42.41
CA SER A 19 -28.01 -0.12 -42.00
C SER A 19 -28.50 -1.38 -42.72
N GLY A 20 -28.82 -2.39 -41.96
CA GLY A 20 -29.49 -3.61 -42.45
C GLY A 20 -30.28 -4.22 -41.30
N THR A 21 -31.58 -3.94 -41.31
CA THR A 21 -32.59 -4.61 -40.48
C THR A 21 -32.59 -6.11 -40.81
N LYS A 22 -32.13 -6.93 -39.88
CA LYS A 22 -32.51 -8.34 -39.77
C LYS A 22 -32.76 -8.66 -38.31
N ASN A 23 -34.02 -8.97 -38.01
CA ASN A 23 -34.43 -9.67 -36.78
C ASN A 23 -33.70 -11.01 -36.73
N GLY A 24 -32.65 -11.09 -35.96
CA GLY A 24 -31.98 -12.32 -35.59
C GLY A 24 -31.84 -12.29 -34.05
N VAL A 25 -32.40 -13.26 -33.40
CA VAL A 25 -32.10 -13.57 -32.00
C VAL A 25 -30.58 -13.68 -31.92
N ARG A 26 -29.92 -12.65 -31.36
CA ARG A 26 -28.51 -12.73 -31.04
C ARG A 26 -28.37 -13.81 -29.95
N GLU A 27 -27.86 -14.97 -30.34
CA GLU A 27 -27.27 -15.89 -29.36
C GLU A 27 -26.39 -15.06 -28.42
N ARG A 28 -26.73 -15.01 -27.15
CA ARG A 28 -25.90 -14.43 -26.10
C ARG A 28 -24.63 -15.28 -26.08
N ALA A 29 -23.53 -14.78 -26.60
CA ALA A 29 -22.23 -15.43 -26.43
C ALA A 29 -22.07 -15.72 -24.94
N ILE A 30 -21.95 -16.99 -24.59
CA ILE A 30 -21.76 -17.45 -23.21
C ILE A 30 -20.42 -16.92 -22.77
N GLU A 31 -20.39 -16.22 -21.62
CA GLU A 31 -19.15 -15.72 -21.06
C GLU A 31 -18.23 -16.89 -20.66
N PRO A 32 -16.91 -16.82 -20.87
CA PRO A 32 -15.99 -17.92 -20.57
C PRO A 32 -16.08 -18.45 -19.13
N TRP A 33 -16.53 -17.62 -18.20
CA TRP A 33 -16.65 -17.95 -16.77
C TRP A 33 -18.05 -18.38 -16.31
N SER A 34 -19.03 -18.45 -17.21
CA SER A 34 -20.42 -18.76 -16.83
C SER A 34 -20.55 -20.10 -16.12
N ALA A 35 -19.94 -21.16 -16.69
CA ALA A 35 -19.96 -22.50 -16.10
C ALA A 35 -19.26 -22.54 -14.71
N LEU A 36 -18.20 -21.78 -14.53
CA LEU A 36 -17.49 -21.64 -13.26
C LEU A 36 -18.41 -21.06 -12.18
N LEU A 37 -19.13 -19.98 -12.50
CA LEU A 37 -20.05 -19.32 -11.56
C LEU A 37 -21.27 -20.19 -11.27
N ASP A 38 -21.78 -20.93 -12.24
CA ASP A 38 -22.88 -21.86 -12.03
C ASP A 38 -22.48 -22.96 -11.03
N THR A 39 -21.31 -23.59 -11.21
CA THR A 39 -20.76 -24.52 -10.24
C THR A 39 -20.64 -23.91 -8.83
N GLY A 40 -20.13 -22.68 -8.74
CA GLY A 40 -19.99 -22.02 -7.43
C GLY A 40 -21.31 -21.70 -6.75
N ARG A 41 -22.40 -21.49 -7.52
CA ARG A 41 -23.75 -21.35 -6.97
C ARG A 41 -24.30 -22.68 -6.47
N GLU A 42 -24.09 -23.76 -7.22
CA GLU A 42 -24.56 -25.10 -6.88
C GLU A 42 -23.90 -25.64 -5.62
N ASP A 43 -22.60 -25.43 -5.44
CA ASP A 43 -21.85 -25.93 -4.28
C ASP A 43 -21.70 -24.93 -3.12
N GLY A 44 -22.32 -23.74 -3.24
CA GLY A 44 -22.37 -22.72 -2.19
C GLY A 44 -21.07 -21.95 -1.99
N ARG A 45 -20.05 -22.12 -2.83
CA ARG A 45 -18.79 -21.34 -2.77
C ARG A 45 -18.96 -19.90 -3.22
N LEU A 46 -19.87 -19.63 -4.17
CA LEU A 46 -20.24 -18.28 -4.60
C LEU A 46 -21.21 -17.63 -3.62
N VAL A 47 -20.70 -16.83 -2.70
CA VAL A 47 -21.49 -16.18 -1.63
C VAL A 47 -22.33 -15.04 -2.16
N ARG A 48 -21.78 -14.23 -3.06
CA ARG A 48 -22.45 -13.07 -3.65
C ARG A 48 -21.96 -12.80 -5.07
N GLU A 49 -22.90 -12.37 -5.92
CA GLU A 49 -22.62 -11.88 -7.25
C GLU A 49 -23.17 -10.45 -7.39
N ALA A 50 -22.37 -9.55 -7.95
CA ALA A 50 -22.78 -8.21 -8.30
C ALA A 50 -22.40 -7.90 -9.75
N ARG A 51 -23.05 -6.90 -10.34
CA ARG A 51 -22.79 -6.46 -11.73
C ARG A 51 -22.65 -4.95 -11.79
N GLU A 52 -21.49 -4.50 -12.24
CA GLU A 52 -21.32 -3.12 -12.65
C GLU A 52 -21.83 -2.98 -14.09
N GLY A 53 -22.79 -2.08 -14.30
CA GLY A 53 -23.35 -1.81 -15.61
C GLY A 53 -22.42 -0.94 -16.48
N PRO A 54 -22.54 -1.02 -17.82
CA PRO A 54 -21.81 -0.11 -18.68
C PRO A 54 -22.37 1.31 -18.52
N GLY A 55 -21.47 2.28 -18.30
CA GLY A 55 -21.76 3.71 -18.31
C GLY A 55 -21.20 4.37 -19.56
N PRO A 56 -21.96 5.30 -20.23
CA PRO A 56 -21.43 6.02 -21.38
C PRO A 56 -20.34 7.00 -20.96
N ALA A 57 -19.38 7.22 -21.87
CA ALA A 57 -18.40 8.30 -21.70
C ALA A 57 -19.09 9.68 -21.78
N LYS A 58 -18.69 10.60 -20.93
CA LYS A 58 -19.06 12.02 -21.02
C LYS A 58 -17.95 12.75 -21.78
N LEU A 59 -18.10 12.85 -23.08
CA LEU A 59 -17.12 13.45 -23.97
C LEU A 59 -17.41 14.94 -24.17
N VAL A 60 -16.36 15.75 -24.14
CA VAL A 60 -16.37 17.19 -24.42
C VAL A 60 -15.33 17.51 -25.50
N GLU A 61 -15.49 18.68 -26.13
CA GLU A 61 -14.50 19.15 -27.10
C GLU A 61 -13.17 19.45 -26.42
N ILE A 62 -12.07 19.32 -27.17
CA ILE A 62 -10.74 19.68 -26.69
C ILE A 62 -10.69 21.21 -26.54
N PRO A 63 -10.21 21.78 -25.40
CA PRO A 63 -10.07 23.22 -25.23
C PRO A 63 -9.24 23.84 -26.39
N PRO A 64 -9.79 24.77 -27.15
CA PRO A 64 -9.08 25.37 -28.29
C PRO A 64 -7.91 26.26 -27.89
N GLU A 65 -7.81 26.60 -26.61
CA GLU A 65 -6.75 27.38 -26.00
C GLU A 65 -5.44 26.61 -25.90
N LEU A 66 -5.46 25.29 -26.03
CA LEU A 66 -4.24 24.47 -26.01
C LEU A 66 -3.33 24.82 -27.19
N HIS A 67 -2.02 24.74 -26.96
CA HIS A 67 -1.01 25.07 -27.95
C HIS A 67 -1.22 24.25 -29.26
N PRO A 68 -1.14 24.85 -30.47
CA PRO A 68 -1.44 24.16 -31.73
C PRO A 68 -0.64 22.88 -31.99
N GLU A 69 0.64 22.84 -31.56
CA GLU A 69 1.48 21.65 -31.67
C GLU A 69 0.94 20.51 -30.79
N LEU A 70 0.36 20.82 -29.63
CA LEU A 70 -0.25 19.83 -28.73
C LEU A 70 -1.57 19.31 -29.31
N LEU A 71 -2.39 20.17 -29.91
CA LEU A 71 -3.61 19.74 -30.64
C LEU A 71 -3.25 18.77 -31.78
N ALA A 72 -2.24 19.11 -32.58
CA ALA A 72 -1.73 18.20 -33.62
C ALA A 72 -1.15 16.89 -33.05
N GLY A 73 -0.58 16.94 -31.86
CA GLY A 73 -0.10 15.76 -31.14
C GLY A 73 -1.24 14.83 -30.72
N LEU A 74 -2.34 15.37 -30.21
CA LEU A 74 -3.56 14.63 -29.84
C LEU A 74 -4.22 13.98 -31.07
N GLU A 75 -4.35 14.72 -32.17
CA GLU A 75 -4.87 14.17 -33.42
C GLU A 75 -4.05 12.97 -33.91
N ARG A 76 -2.70 13.08 -33.80
CA ARG A 76 -1.76 12.03 -34.22
C ARG A 76 -1.95 10.72 -33.43
N VAL A 77 -2.30 10.80 -32.15
CA VAL A 77 -2.60 9.62 -31.32
C VAL A 77 -4.09 9.24 -31.33
N GLY A 78 -4.92 9.90 -32.16
CA GLY A 78 -6.34 9.59 -32.36
C GLY A 78 -7.25 10.07 -31.23
N ILE A 79 -6.86 11.09 -30.49
CA ILE A 79 -7.69 11.74 -29.46
C ILE A 79 -8.38 12.94 -30.08
N GLU A 80 -9.67 12.77 -30.39
CA GLU A 80 -10.52 13.81 -31.01
C GLU A 80 -11.35 14.58 -29.96
N ARG A 81 -11.63 13.97 -28.84
CA ARG A 81 -12.42 14.53 -27.72
C ARG A 81 -11.85 14.08 -26.38
N LEU A 82 -12.09 14.85 -25.35
CA LEU A 82 -11.69 14.55 -23.98
C LEU A 82 -12.88 14.04 -23.15
N TYR A 83 -12.58 13.30 -22.08
CA TYR A 83 -13.55 13.08 -21.01
C TYR A 83 -13.76 14.39 -20.23
N SER A 84 -14.95 14.61 -19.68
CA SER A 84 -15.30 15.84 -18.97
C SER A 84 -14.30 16.18 -17.85
N HIS A 85 -13.89 15.20 -17.04
CA HIS A 85 -12.92 15.41 -15.97
C HIS A 85 -11.51 15.78 -16.48
N GLN A 86 -11.15 15.38 -17.70
CA GLN A 86 -9.86 15.77 -18.30
C GLN A 86 -9.86 17.25 -18.68
N ALA A 87 -10.95 17.76 -19.26
CA ALA A 87 -11.09 19.17 -19.59
C ALA A 87 -11.16 20.02 -18.31
N GLU A 88 -11.99 19.63 -17.32
CA GLU A 88 -12.06 20.30 -16.02
C GLU A 88 -10.68 20.36 -15.33
N ALA A 89 -9.89 19.28 -15.39
CA ALA A 89 -8.55 19.24 -14.82
C ALA A 89 -7.57 20.18 -15.55
N ILE A 90 -7.65 20.32 -16.86
CA ILE A 90 -6.80 21.25 -17.61
C ILE A 90 -7.08 22.69 -17.20
N GLU A 91 -8.34 23.08 -17.13
CA GLU A 91 -8.75 24.42 -16.72
C GLU A 91 -8.32 24.76 -15.30
N ALA A 92 -8.52 23.82 -14.36
CA ALA A 92 -8.08 23.97 -12.98
C ALA A 92 -6.55 24.06 -12.85
N ALA A 93 -5.82 23.21 -13.58
CA ALA A 93 -4.36 23.14 -13.54
C ALA A 93 -3.65 24.39 -14.08
N TRP A 94 -4.30 25.18 -14.91
CA TRP A 94 -3.76 26.48 -15.34
C TRP A 94 -3.76 27.54 -14.24
N GLN A 95 -4.58 27.36 -13.21
CA GLN A 95 -4.78 28.36 -12.16
C GLN A 95 -4.19 27.94 -10.81
N LYS A 96 -4.38 26.67 -10.40
CA LYS A 96 -4.16 26.22 -9.03
C LYS A 96 -3.55 24.81 -8.96
N THR A 97 -3.07 24.47 -7.77
CA THR A 97 -2.77 23.07 -7.41
C THR A 97 -4.05 22.25 -7.55
N THR A 98 -3.96 21.11 -8.25
CA THR A 98 -5.12 20.30 -8.60
C THR A 98 -4.89 18.85 -8.25
N ILE A 99 -5.88 18.19 -7.63
CA ILE A 99 -5.92 16.74 -7.45
C ILE A 99 -7.07 16.12 -8.24
N VAL A 100 -6.76 15.11 -9.04
CA VAL A 100 -7.73 14.33 -9.81
C VAL A 100 -7.90 12.95 -9.19
N THR A 101 -9.14 12.61 -8.80
CA THR A 101 -9.46 11.31 -8.19
C THR A 101 -10.57 10.63 -8.96
N THR A 102 -10.21 9.86 -9.97
CA THR A 102 -11.15 9.11 -10.79
C THR A 102 -10.76 7.62 -10.82
N GLY A 103 -11.64 6.78 -11.33
CA GLY A 103 -11.45 5.33 -11.38
C GLY A 103 -10.18 4.89 -12.11
N THR A 104 -9.89 3.59 -12.05
CA THR A 104 -8.80 3.00 -12.83
C THR A 104 -9.14 3.05 -14.33
N ALA A 105 -8.12 3.27 -15.17
CA ALA A 105 -8.26 3.38 -16.64
C ALA A 105 -9.14 4.55 -17.12
N SER A 106 -9.42 5.56 -16.31
CA SER A 106 -10.16 6.78 -16.67
C SER A 106 -9.36 7.78 -17.52
N GLY A 107 -8.09 7.50 -17.80
CA GLY A 107 -7.23 8.41 -18.58
C GLY A 107 -6.69 9.60 -17.77
N LYS A 108 -6.50 9.46 -16.45
CA LYS A 108 -5.93 10.47 -15.55
C LYS A 108 -4.64 11.11 -16.03
N SER A 109 -3.82 10.36 -16.76
CA SER A 109 -2.54 10.88 -17.26
C SER A 109 -2.71 12.10 -18.17
N LEU A 110 -3.81 12.22 -18.91
CA LEU A 110 -4.07 13.42 -19.71
C LEU A 110 -4.41 14.64 -18.85
N CYS A 111 -4.98 14.46 -17.66
CA CYS A 111 -5.31 15.55 -16.74
C CYS A 111 -4.09 16.36 -16.29
N PHE A 112 -2.93 15.72 -16.17
CA PHE A 112 -1.69 16.41 -15.82
C PHE A 112 -0.73 16.57 -17.01
N ASN A 113 -0.76 15.69 -18.00
CA ASN A 113 0.09 15.80 -19.17
C ASN A 113 -0.29 17.00 -20.03
N LEU A 114 -1.58 17.21 -20.31
CA LEU A 114 -1.98 18.29 -21.22
C LEU A 114 -1.62 19.69 -20.71
N PRO A 115 -1.93 20.10 -19.47
CA PRO A 115 -1.52 21.41 -18.95
C PRO A 115 0.00 21.53 -18.82
N THR A 116 0.73 20.44 -18.50
CA THR A 116 2.19 20.45 -18.46
C THR A 116 2.79 20.65 -19.84
N LEU A 117 2.31 19.89 -20.83
CA LEU A 117 2.82 19.97 -22.22
C LEU A 117 2.47 21.31 -22.87
N ASP A 118 1.29 21.86 -22.57
CA ASP A 118 0.90 23.21 -23.00
C ASP A 118 1.89 24.28 -22.47
N THR A 119 2.23 24.19 -21.17
CA THR A 119 3.23 25.06 -20.54
C THR A 119 4.61 24.94 -21.22
N LEU A 120 5.07 23.72 -21.52
CA LEU A 120 6.34 23.48 -22.18
C LEU A 120 6.38 23.90 -23.66
N CYS A 121 5.24 23.86 -24.33
CA CYS A 121 5.11 24.35 -25.71
C CYS A 121 5.14 25.87 -25.77
N ARG A 122 4.59 26.57 -24.77
CA ARG A 122 4.57 28.02 -24.68
C ARG A 122 5.87 28.64 -24.19
N ASP A 123 6.58 27.94 -23.28
CA ASP A 123 7.83 28.40 -22.69
C ASP A 123 8.94 27.38 -22.91
N ALA A 124 9.88 27.68 -23.77
CA ALA A 124 11.03 26.81 -24.11
C ALA A 124 11.99 26.59 -22.92
N PHE A 125 11.95 27.45 -21.91
CA PHE A 125 12.74 27.32 -20.70
C PHE A 125 12.04 26.50 -19.63
N ALA A 126 10.72 26.40 -19.66
CA ALA A 126 9.93 25.67 -18.66
C ALA A 126 10.43 24.23 -18.45
N ARG A 127 10.35 23.79 -17.22
CA ARG A 127 10.72 22.46 -16.76
C ARG A 127 9.56 21.85 -15.98
N ALA A 128 9.48 20.52 -16.03
CA ALA A 128 8.53 19.73 -15.23
C ALA A 128 9.24 18.56 -14.55
N LEU A 129 8.80 18.25 -13.34
CA LEU A 129 9.24 17.11 -12.55
C LEU A 129 8.05 16.18 -12.29
N TYR A 130 8.19 14.92 -12.66
CA TYR A 130 7.15 13.90 -12.50
C TYR A 130 7.60 12.87 -11.47
N LEU A 131 6.78 12.64 -10.45
CA LEU A 131 7.01 11.68 -9.38
C LEU A 131 6.09 10.48 -9.52
N TYR A 132 6.69 9.30 -9.62
CA TYR A 132 6.00 8.02 -9.68
C TYR A 132 6.43 7.11 -8.54
N PRO A 133 5.52 6.34 -7.93
CA PRO A 133 5.89 5.40 -6.87
C PRO A 133 6.71 4.22 -7.38
N THR A 134 6.63 3.89 -8.67
CA THR A 134 7.37 2.78 -9.29
C THR A 134 8.08 3.18 -10.58
N LYS A 135 9.20 2.49 -10.86
CA LYS A 135 9.98 2.72 -12.10
C LYS A 135 9.20 2.35 -13.36
N ALA A 136 8.34 1.34 -13.28
CA ALA A 136 7.55 0.86 -14.42
C ALA A 136 6.55 1.92 -14.91
N LEU A 137 5.89 2.62 -13.99
CA LEU A 137 5.00 3.75 -14.32
C LEU A 137 5.75 4.88 -15.02
N ALA A 138 6.94 5.23 -14.54
CA ALA A 138 7.77 6.27 -15.18
C ALA A 138 8.14 5.88 -16.62
N GLN A 139 8.44 4.61 -16.89
CA GLN A 139 8.75 4.11 -18.23
C GLN A 139 7.53 4.16 -19.16
N ASP A 140 6.36 3.79 -18.66
CA ASP A 140 5.12 3.84 -19.43
C ASP A 140 4.74 5.27 -19.80
N GLN A 141 4.84 6.19 -18.86
CA GLN A 141 4.59 7.60 -19.10
C GLN A 141 5.60 8.26 -20.06
N ALA A 142 6.87 7.91 -19.97
CA ALA A 142 7.87 8.39 -20.93
C ALA A 142 7.53 7.97 -22.37
N ARG A 143 7.01 6.74 -22.55
CA ARG A 143 6.51 6.26 -23.84
C ARG A 143 5.27 7.05 -24.31
N ALA A 144 4.33 7.28 -23.41
CA ALA A 144 3.10 8.04 -23.70
C ALA A 144 3.42 9.49 -24.12
N LEU A 145 4.30 10.17 -23.40
CA LEU A 145 4.76 11.52 -23.75
C LEU A 145 5.47 11.56 -25.14
N SER A 146 6.29 10.56 -25.44
CA SER A 146 7.00 10.46 -26.71
C SER A 146 6.06 10.18 -27.89
N ALA A 147 4.96 9.46 -27.68
CA ALA A 147 3.99 9.13 -28.73
C ALA A 147 3.27 10.37 -29.28
N LEU A 148 3.13 11.44 -28.50
CA LEU A 148 2.58 12.71 -28.94
C LEU A 148 3.44 13.42 -29.99
N GLY A 149 4.70 13.02 -30.17
CA GLY A 149 5.58 13.53 -31.24
C GLY A 149 6.06 14.97 -31.07
N LEU A 150 6.01 15.52 -29.87
CA LEU A 150 6.43 16.89 -29.54
C LEU A 150 7.95 16.99 -29.30
N THR A 151 8.77 16.33 -30.13
CA THR A 151 10.21 16.12 -29.90
C THR A 151 11.05 17.38 -29.84
N LYS A 152 10.58 18.50 -30.42
CA LYS A 152 11.26 19.80 -30.36
C LYS A 152 11.04 20.49 -29.02
N GLN A 153 9.81 20.43 -28.49
CA GLN A 153 9.36 21.11 -27.29
C GLN A 153 9.54 20.27 -26.03
N VAL A 154 9.37 18.94 -26.13
CA VAL A 154 9.32 18.02 -25.00
C VAL A 154 10.44 16.98 -25.08
N ARG A 155 11.29 16.97 -24.08
CA ARG A 155 12.44 16.07 -23.94
C ARG A 155 12.33 15.33 -22.61
N PRO A 156 11.50 14.27 -22.55
CA PRO A 156 11.32 13.49 -21.35
C PRO A 156 12.54 12.60 -21.08
N ALA A 157 12.96 12.49 -19.84
CA ALA A 157 14.01 11.59 -19.43
C ALA A 157 13.73 10.98 -18.06
N ILE A 158 13.96 9.69 -17.94
CA ILE A 158 13.87 8.97 -16.67
C ILE A 158 15.19 9.15 -15.92
N TYR A 159 15.06 9.56 -14.64
CA TYR A 159 16.19 9.69 -13.74
C TYR A 159 15.91 8.94 -12.45
N ASP A 160 16.42 7.72 -12.36
CA ASP A 160 16.20 6.80 -11.23
C ASP A 160 17.49 6.00 -10.92
N GLY A 161 17.37 5.01 -10.04
CA GLY A 161 18.50 4.15 -9.64
C GLY A 161 19.10 3.34 -10.79
N ASP A 162 18.33 3.05 -11.85
CA ASP A 162 18.78 2.27 -13.01
C ASP A 162 19.39 3.16 -14.10
N THR A 163 19.33 4.49 -13.95
CA THR A 163 19.90 5.44 -14.91
C THR A 163 21.43 5.33 -14.92
N PRO A 164 22.04 4.99 -16.08
CA PRO A 164 23.50 4.86 -16.22
C PRO A 164 24.23 6.15 -15.79
N ARG A 165 25.38 6.00 -15.14
CA ARG A 165 26.15 7.13 -14.59
C ARG A 165 26.59 8.13 -15.66
N ASP A 166 26.96 7.66 -16.82
CA ASP A 166 27.38 8.46 -18.00
C ASP A 166 26.20 9.26 -18.59
N ALA A 167 24.99 8.73 -18.59
CA ALA A 167 23.78 9.42 -19.06
C ALA A 167 23.32 10.56 -18.13
N ARG A 168 23.63 10.48 -16.83
CA ARG A 168 23.11 11.41 -15.80
C ARG A 168 23.44 12.89 -16.10
N ALA A 169 24.65 13.19 -16.53
CA ALA A 169 25.05 14.56 -16.85
C ALA A 169 24.32 15.11 -18.09
N GLN A 170 24.07 14.26 -19.09
CA GLN A 170 23.31 14.65 -20.29
C GLN A 170 21.84 14.93 -19.94
N ILE A 171 21.21 14.08 -19.10
CA ILE A 171 19.83 14.28 -18.66
C ILE A 171 19.68 15.62 -17.94
N ARG A 172 20.53 15.95 -16.98
CA ARG A 172 20.51 17.24 -16.26
C ARG A 172 20.57 18.45 -17.20
N ARG A 173 21.33 18.34 -18.29
CA ARG A 173 21.49 19.44 -19.26
C ARG A 173 20.35 19.54 -20.27
N ALA A 174 19.84 18.41 -20.76
CA ALA A 174 18.98 18.37 -21.94
C ALA A 174 17.49 18.18 -21.62
N ALA A 175 17.14 17.41 -20.58
CA ALA A 175 15.76 17.10 -20.26
C ALA A 175 15.00 18.35 -19.77
N ASN A 176 13.76 18.50 -20.22
CA ASN A 176 12.81 19.47 -19.67
C ASN A 176 11.60 18.82 -18.99
N VAL A 177 11.45 17.49 -19.11
CA VAL A 177 10.58 16.69 -18.26
C VAL A 177 11.43 15.60 -17.64
N VAL A 178 11.58 15.64 -16.33
CA VAL A 178 12.32 14.64 -15.53
C VAL A 178 11.32 13.74 -14.84
N LEU A 179 11.34 12.44 -15.20
CA LEU A 179 10.50 11.43 -14.55
C LEU A 179 11.38 10.69 -13.52
N THR A 180 10.93 10.68 -12.27
CA THR A 180 11.71 10.12 -11.16
C THR A 180 10.80 9.48 -10.11
N ASN A 181 11.40 9.01 -9.03
CA ASN A 181 10.67 8.50 -7.86
C ASN A 181 11.11 9.23 -6.58
N PRO A 182 10.33 9.12 -5.49
CA PRO A 182 10.66 9.79 -4.23
C PRO A 182 12.04 9.44 -3.68
N ASP A 183 12.48 8.18 -3.81
CA ASP A 183 13.80 7.74 -3.33
C ASP A 183 14.93 8.48 -4.06
N MET A 184 14.85 8.58 -5.39
CA MET A 184 15.86 9.27 -6.18
C MET A 184 15.79 10.80 -5.98
N LEU A 185 14.61 11.36 -5.83
CA LEU A 185 14.45 12.76 -5.49
C LEU A 185 15.14 13.06 -4.15
N HIS A 186 14.88 12.22 -3.14
CA HIS A 186 15.43 12.33 -1.79
C HIS A 186 16.95 12.24 -1.74
N VAL A 187 17.54 11.19 -2.36
CA VAL A 187 18.98 10.95 -2.26
C VAL A 187 19.80 11.50 -3.44
N GLY A 188 19.23 11.64 -4.63
CA GLY A 188 19.99 11.93 -5.85
C GLY A 188 19.81 13.34 -6.40
N ILE A 189 18.70 14.00 -6.10
CA ILE A 189 18.36 15.31 -6.68
C ILE A 189 18.46 16.43 -5.65
N LEU A 190 17.69 16.35 -4.55
CA LEU A 190 17.62 17.43 -3.56
C LEU A 190 18.98 17.75 -2.90
N PRO A 191 19.76 16.77 -2.39
CA PRO A 191 21.07 17.07 -1.80
C PRO A 191 22.09 17.62 -2.79
N HIS A 192 21.82 17.43 -4.09
CA HIS A 192 22.70 17.90 -5.18
C HIS A 192 22.03 18.96 -6.06
N HIS A 193 21.08 19.72 -5.49
CA HIS A 193 20.27 20.73 -6.21
C HIS A 193 21.10 21.72 -7.02
N GLY A 194 22.30 22.09 -6.59
CA GLY A 194 23.20 22.93 -7.39
C GLY A 194 23.56 22.35 -8.75
N SER A 195 23.64 21.01 -8.88
CA SER A 195 23.81 20.34 -10.18
C SER A 195 22.54 20.33 -11.03
N TRP A 196 21.40 20.69 -10.45
CA TRP A 196 20.08 20.75 -11.05
C TRP A 196 19.53 22.19 -11.15
N GLU A 197 20.38 23.21 -11.01
CA GLU A 197 20.03 24.63 -11.07
C GLU A 197 19.08 24.96 -12.23
N ARG A 198 19.37 24.44 -13.44
CA ARG A 198 18.50 24.65 -14.62
C ARG A 198 17.10 24.06 -14.48
N LEU A 199 16.94 22.96 -13.74
CA LEU A 199 15.64 22.40 -13.44
C LEU A 199 14.91 23.31 -12.46
N PHE A 200 15.52 23.62 -11.33
CA PHE A 200 14.87 24.36 -10.24
C PHE A 200 14.55 25.80 -10.62
N SER A 201 15.43 26.53 -11.33
CA SER A 201 15.18 27.92 -11.74
C SER A 201 14.04 28.09 -12.76
N HIS A 202 13.64 27.01 -13.44
CA HIS A 202 12.60 27.06 -14.47
C HIS A 202 11.49 26.03 -14.22
N LEU A 203 11.41 25.46 -13.03
CA LEU A 203 10.40 24.47 -12.67
C LEU A 203 9.02 25.12 -12.62
N LYS A 204 8.12 24.71 -13.50
CA LYS A 204 6.75 25.25 -13.61
C LYS A 204 5.69 24.29 -13.13
N VAL A 205 5.96 22.98 -13.25
CA VAL A 205 4.98 21.94 -12.90
C VAL A 205 5.67 20.80 -12.18
N ILE A 206 5.08 20.37 -11.08
CA ILE A 206 5.40 19.15 -10.35
C ILE A 206 4.19 18.23 -10.47
N VAL A 207 4.38 17.04 -11.01
CA VAL A 207 3.34 16.02 -11.10
C VAL A 207 3.59 14.93 -10.07
N VAL A 208 2.57 14.60 -9.29
CA VAL A 208 2.59 13.51 -8.30
C VAL A 208 1.53 12.49 -8.70
N ASP A 209 1.95 11.42 -9.36
CA ASP A 209 1.03 10.37 -9.79
C ASP A 209 0.85 9.29 -8.72
N GLU A 210 -0.32 8.63 -8.76
CA GLU A 210 -0.75 7.60 -7.79
C GLU A 210 -0.60 8.08 -6.33
N ALA A 211 -1.05 9.30 -6.04
CA ALA A 211 -0.86 9.98 -4.75
C ALA A 211 -1.38 9.17 -3.55
N HIS A 212 -2.40 8.32 -3.73
CA HIS A 212 -2.95 7.44 -2.69
C HIS A 212 -1.96 6.39 -2.16
N VAL A 213 -0.88 6.12 -2.89
CA VAL A 213 0.21 5.22 -2.44
C VAL A 213 1.03 5.87 -1.33
N TYR A 214 1.08 7.21 -1.31
CA TYR A 214 1.85 7.98 -0.32
C TYR A 214 1.03 8.15 0.97
N ARG A 215 0.99 7.09 1.78
CA ARG A 215 0.29 7.00 3.06
C ARG A 215 1.18 6.36 4.13
N GLY A 216 0.76 6.42 5.40
CA GLY A 216 1.50 5.88 6.52
C GLY A 216 2.91 6.45 6.61
N VAL A 217 3.88 5.64 7.00
CA VAL A 217 5.29 6.02 7.09
C VAL A 217 5.83 6.53 5.77
N PHE A 218 5.57 5.79 4.67
CA PHE A 218 6.05 6.19 3.34
C PHE A 218 5.49 7.53 2.91
N GLY A 219 4.18 7.75 3.12
CA GLY A 219 3.53 9.04 2.83
C GLY A 219 4.08 10.18 3.67
N SER A 220 4.36 9.95 4.95
CA SER A 220 4.95 10.95 5.86
C SER A 220 6.35 11.38 5.41
N HIS A 221 7.17 10.45 4.94
CA HIS A 221 8.46 10.76 4.33
C HIS A 221 8.31 11.53 3.02
N VAL A 222 7.43 11.06 2.11
CA VAL A 222 7.22 11.71 0.79
C VAL A 222 6.68 13.13 0.97
N ALA A 223 5.81 13.36 1.94
CA ALA A 223 5.34 14.70 2.29
C ALA A 223 6.50 15.66 2.65
N ASN A 224 7.46 15.18 3.44
CA ASN A 224 8.66 15.96 3.78
C ASN A 224 9.62 16.11 2.58
N VAL A 225 9.71 15.12 1.70
CA VAL A 225 10.49 15.23 0.44
C VAL A 225 9.87 16.28 -0.47
N LEU A 226 8.53 16.33 -0.60
CA LEU A 226 7.83 17.34 -1.40
C LEU A 226 7.99 18.75 -0.82
N ARG A 227 7.95 18.90 0.51
CA ARG A 227 8.21 20.17 1.18
C ARG A 227 9.63 20.67 0.92
N ARG A 228 10.62 19.80 1.00
CA ARG A 228 12.03 20.12 0.63
C ARG A 228 12.15 20.49 -0.84
N LEU A 229 11.43 19.80 -1.73
CA LEU A 229 11.38 20.12 -3.15
C LEU A 229 10.83 21.54 -3.40
N LEU A 230 9.69 21.86 -2.79
CA LEU A 230 9.06 23.20 -2.92
C LEU A 230 9.94 24.28 -2.32
N ARG A 231 10.55 24.04 -1.17
CA ARG A 231 11.54 24.94 -0.55
C ARG A 231 12.71 25.24 -1.47
N ILE A 232 13.31 24.22 -2.07
CA ILE A 232 14.43 24.41 -3.00
C ILE A 232 13.95 25.14 -4.26
N ALA A 233 12.81 24.78 -4.82
CA ALA A 233 12.24 25.48 -5.98
C ALA A 233 12.03 26.97 -5.69
N ALA A 234 11.46 27.32 -4.54
CA ALA A 234 11.29 28.71 -4.08
C ALA A 234 12.65 29.44 -3.94
N ALA A 235 13.66 28.77 -3.36
CA ALA A 235 15.02 29.36 -3.24
C ALA A 235 15.67 29.67 -4.59
N TYR A 236 15.29 28.95 -5.65
CA TYR A 236 15.69 29.25 -7.04
C TYR A 236 14.75 30.21 -7.77
N GLY A 237 13.75 30.80 -7.07
CA GLY A 237 12.80 31.74 -7.63
C GLY A 237 11.72 31.11 -8.50
N SER A 238 11.44 29.82 -8.32
CA SER A 238 10.41 29.10 -9.06
C SER A 238 9.14 29.01 -8.24
N ASP A 239 8.00 29.30 -8.88
CA ASP A 239 6.65 29.12 -8.38
C ASP A 239 6.00 27.96 -9.17
N ALA A 240 6.28 26.74 -8.73
CA ALA A 240 5.86 25.53 -9.41
C ALA A 240 4.47 25.09 -8.93
N ARG A 241 3.53 24.89 -9.87
CA ARG A 241 2.23 24.29 -9.59
C ARG A 241 2.35 22.78 -9.36
N VAL A 242 1.55 22.26 -8.43
CA VAL A 242 1.52 20.82 -8.14
C VAL A 242 0.25 20.20 -8.69
N LEU A 243 0.39 19.19 -9.53
CA LEU A 243 -0.71 18.42 -10.12
C LEU A 243 -0.63 17.00 -9.58
N LEU A 244 -1.69 16.58 -8.87
CA LEU A 244 -1.76 15.25 -8.26
C LEU A 244 -2.79 14.40 -9.00
N ALA A 245 -2.48 13.14 -9.21
CA ALA A 245 -3.43 12.14 -9.67
C ALA A 245 -3.49 10.99 -8.65
N SER A 246 -4.69 10.51 -8.39
CA SER A 246 -4.95 9.48 -7.39
C SER A 246 -6.05 8.53 -7.87
N ALA A 247 -6.06 7.30 -7.38
CA ALA A 247 -7.28 6.51 -7.34
C ALA A 247 -8.31 7.17 -6.40
N THR A 248 -9.53 6.68 -6.42
CA THR A 248 -10.57 7.12 -5.49
C THR A 248 -10.18 6.83 -4.04
N ILE A 249 -10.22 7.84 -3.20
CA ILE A 249 -9.98 7.80 -1.74
C ILE A 249 -11.00 8.69 -1.03
N ALA A 250 -11.18 8.51 0.29
CA ALA A 250 -12.19 9.27 1.03
C ALA A 250 -11.80 10.74 1.28
N ASN A 251 -10.50 11.05 1.36
CA ASN A 251 -9.98 12.36 1.77
C ASN A 251 -8.98 12.99 0.77
N PRO A 252 -9.33 13.17 -0.51
CA PRO A 252 -8.36 13.57 -1.54
C PRO A 252 -7.75 14.96 -1.30
N VAL A 253 -8.55 15.94 -0.90
CA VAL A 253 -8.06 17.32 -0.65
C VAL A 253 -7.12 17.32 0.56
N GLU A 254 -7.52 16.70 1.66
CA GLU A 254 -6.67 16.60 2.85
C GLU A 254 -5.34 15.90 2.54
N LEU A 255 -5.38 14.78 1.78
CA LEU A 255 -4.16 14.09 1.36
C LEU A 255 -3.25 15.03 0.56
N ALA A 256 -3.78 15.76 -0.41
CA ALA A 256 -2.99 16.71 -1.21
C ALA A 256 -2.36 17.81 -0.34
N GLN A 257 -3.13 18.40 0.57
CA GLN A 257 -2.64 19.40 1.53
C GLN A 257 -1.55 18.85 2.45
N ARG A 258 -1.77 17.67 3.03
CA ARG A 258 -0.78 17.01 3.90
C ARG A 258 0.50 16.62 3.16
N LEU A 259 0.39 16.17 1.90
CA LEU A 259 1.56 15.83 1.08
C LEU A 259 2.37 17.06 0.68
N THR A 260 1.72 18.12 0.29
CA THR A 260 2.38 19.30 -0.32
C THR A 260 2.64 20.45 0.64
N GLY A 261 1.81 20.62 1.66
CA GLY A 261 1.77 21.81 2.50
C GLY A 261 1.01 22.98 1.89
N LEU A 262 0.33 22.76 0.75
CA LEU A 262 -0.43 23.81 0.04
C LEU A 262 -1.92 23.72 0.42
N ASP A 263 -2.50 24.83 0.85
CA ASP A 263 -3.90 24.84 1.33
C ASP A 263 -4.93 24.94 0.19
N ASP A 264 -4.62 25.68 -0.89
CA ASP A 264 -5.55 25.93 -2.00
C ASP A 264 -5.45 24.81 -3.06
N VAL A 265 -6.23 23.75 -2.87
CA VAL A 265 -6.27 22.56 -3.74
C VAL A 265 -7.63 22.41 -4.39
N THR A 266 -7.66 22.34 -5.72
CA THR A 266 -8.87 22.05 -6.50
C THR A 266 -9.05 20.56 -6.68
N LEU A 267 -10.23 20.03 -6.35
CA LEU A 267 -10.61 18.62 -6.51
C LEU A 267 -11.37 18.40 -7.82
N ILE A 268 -10.94 17.40 -8.59
CA ILE A 268 -11.67 16.86 -9.74
C ILE A 268 -11.98 15.38 -9.46
N ASP A 269 -13.24 15.07 -9.14
CA ASP A 269 -13.67 13.72 -8.72
C ASP A 269 -14.79 13.12 -9.58
N ARG A 270 -15.38 13.90 -10.51
CA ARG A 270 -16.46 13.44 -11.37
C ARG A 270 -15.93 12.70 -12.59
N ASP A 271 -15.87 11.38 -12.49
CA ASP A 271 -15.39 10.54 -13.60
C ASP A 271 -16.27 10.66 -14.84
N GLY A 272 -15.70 11.09 -15.95
CA GLY A 272 -16.35 11.17 -17.28
C GLY A 272 -15.98 10.00 -18.19
N SER A 273 -15.17 9.05 -17.74
CA SER A 273 -14.78 7.88 -18.53
C SER A 273 -15.91 6.85 -18.64
N PRO A 274 -15.88 5.99 -19.67
CA PRO A 274 -16.87 4.92 -19.77
C PRO A 274 -16.64 3.88 -18.67
N THR A 275 -17.71 3.46 -18.02
CA THR A 275 -17.66 2.34 -17.08
C THR A 275 -17.75 1.01 -17.84
N PRO A 276 -16.80 0.09 -17.70
CA PRO A 276 -16.90 -1.22 -18.34
C PRO A 276 -17.97 -2.09 -17.66
N ARG A 277 -18.51 -3.05 -18.39
CA ARG A 277 -19.38 -4.07 -17.81
C ARG A 277 -18.53 -5.07 -17.02
N ARG A 278 -18.71 -5.16 -15.71
CA ARG A 278 -17.99 -6.11 -14.86
C ARG A 278 -18.94 -6.94 -14.02
N GLN A 279 -18.65 -8.22 -13.93
CA GLN A 279 -19.28 -9.15 -13.01
C GLN A 279 -18.33 -9.37 -11.83
N ILE A 280 -18.83 -9.20 -10.60
CA ILE A 280 -18.06 -9.35 -9.37
C ILE A 280 -18.57 -10.59 -8.66
N ALA A 281 -17.68 -11.49 -8.27
CA ALA A 281 -17.98 -12.73 -7.59
C ALA A 281 -17.21 -12.81 -6.26
N MET A 282 -17.92 -12.96 -5.15
CA MET A 282 -17.34 -13.23 -3.83
C MET A 282 -17.34 -14.74 -3.60
N TRP A 283 -16.17 -15.30 -3.45
CA TRP A 283 -15.92 -16.73 -3.37
C TRP A 283 -15.38 -17.12 -2.00
N ASN A 284 -16.11 -17.99 -1.29
CA ASN A 284 -15.71 -18.47 0.03
C ASN A 284 -15.40 -19.97 -0.03
N PRO A 285 -14.12 -20.37 0.11
CA PRO A 285 -13.74 -21.79 0.12
C PRO A 285 -14.53 -22.56 1.18
N PRO A 286 -14.95 -23.83 0.91
CA PRO A 286 -15.73 -24.61 1.86
C PRO A 286 -14.91 -25.02 3.07
N THR A 287 -15.58 -25.28 4.18
CA THR A 287 -14.99 -25.93 5.35
C THR A 287 -14.77 -27.41 5.03
N THR A 288 -13.61 -27.93 5.36
CA THR A 288 -13.32 -29.36 5.27
C THR A 288 -13.78 -30.04 6.56
N ASP A 289 -14.62 -31.09 6.43
CA ASP A 289 -14.92 -31.93 7.58
C ASP A 289 -13.65 -32.55 8.11
N SER A 290 -13.40 -32.44 9.41
CA SER A 290 -12.23 -33.04 10.05
C SER A 290 -12.32 -34.57 9.93
N VAL A 291 -11.54 -35.17 9.04
CA VAL A 291 -11.33 -36.62 9.00
C VAL A 291 -10.40 -36.99 10.16
N GLY A 292 -10.94 -37.43 11.27
CA GLY A 292 -10.15 -38.03 12.35
C GLY A 292 -10.60 -37.62 13.76
N GLY A 293 -11.40 -38.48 14.38
CA GLY A 293 -11.94 -38.44 15.70
C GLY A 293 -11.01 -38.00 16.82
N ALA A 294 -11.30 -36.85 17.37
CA ALA A 294 -11.25 -36.51 18.78
C ALA A 294 -12.31 -35.44 18.98
N ALA A 295 -13.20 -35.67 19.95
CA ALA A 295 -14.34 -34.83 20.20
C ALA A 295 -13.93 -33.52 20.88
N ASP A 296 -13.44 -32.61 20.07
CA ASP A 296 -13.53 -31.17 20.31
C ASP A 296 -14.13 -30.58 19.03
N GLU A 297 -15.31 -29.99 19.17
CA GLU A 297 -16.11 -29.36 18.09
C GLU A 297 -15.45 -28.07 17.59
N ALA A 298 -14.18 -28.18 17.15
CA ALA A 298 -13.55 -27.14 16.36
C ALA A 298 -14.19 -27.17 14.98
N LEU A 299 -14.69 -26.04 14.50
CA LEU A 299 -15.06 -25.85 13.10
C LEU A 299 -13.98 -26.44 12.21
N GLY A 300 -14.36 -27.32 11.28
CA GLY A 300 -13.42 -27.92 10.33
C GLY A 300 -12.56 -26.82 9.68
N SER A 301 -11.30 -27.13 9.45
CA SER A 301 -10.37 -26.23 8.74
C SER A 301 -10.97 -25.85 7.39
N ARG A 302 -10.85 -24.58 6.99
CA ARG A 302 -11.31 -24.13 5.68
C ARG A 302 -10.31 -24.59 4.60
N ARG A 303 -10.81 -24.96 3.42
CA ARG A 303 -9.96 -25.27 2.27
C ARG A 303 -9.04 -24.09 1.98
N SER A 304 -7.77 -24.36 1.68
CA SER A 304 -6.77 -23.34 1.42
C SER A 304 -7.20 -22.39 0.29
N PRO A 305 -7.17 -21.07 0.48
CA PRO A 305 -7.50 -20.10 -0.56
C PRO A 305 -6.55 -20.16 -1.75
N LEU A 306 -5.31 -20.66 -1.58
CA LEU A 306 -4.39 -20.91 -2.68
C LEU A 306 -4.86 -22.06 -3.57
N GLY A 307 -5.23 -23.20 -2.96
CA GLY A 307 -5.76 -24.34 -3.71
C GLY A 307 -7.04 -24.02 -4.46
N GLU A 308 -7.92 -23.22 -3.84
CA GLU A 308 -9.14 -22.75 -4.45
C GLU A 308 -8.85 -21.80 -5.64
N ALA A 309 -7.92 -20.86 -5.47
CA ALA A 309 -7.50 -19.95 -6.54
C ALA A 309 -6.83 -20.69 -7.71
N ALA A 310 -6.06 -21.76 -7.46
CA ALA A 310 -5.47 -22.58 -8.50
C ALA A 310 -6.55 -23.28 -9.35
N GLU A 311 -7.58 -23.84 -8.70
CA GLU A 311 -8.73 -24.46 -9.41
C GLU A 311 -9.49 -23.44 -10.24
N LEU A 312 -9.81 -22.25 -9.67
CA LEU A 312 -10.50 -21.18 -10.37
C LEU A 312 -9.71 -20.70 -11.59
N LEU A 313 -8.41 -20.45 -11.43
CA LEU A 313 -7.54 -20.00 -12.52
C LEU A 313 -7.39 -21.07 -13.61
N SER A 314 -7.24 -22.35 -13.24
CA SER A 314 -7.17 -23.46 -14.19
C SER A 314 -8.42 -23.51 -15.07
N ARG A 315 -9.62 -23.39 -14.48
CA ARG A 315 -10.88 -23.36 -15.24
C ARG A 315 -10.99 -22.13 -16.14
N LEU A 316 -10.72 -20.93 -15.61
CA LEU A 316 -10.74 -19.70 -16.38
C LEU A 316 -9.82 -19.75 -17.61
N VAL A 317 -8.59 -20.23 -17.44
CA VAL A 317 -7.60 -20.32 -18.52
C VAL A 317 -8.01 -21.37 -19.57
N ARG A 318 -8.53 -22.50 -19.14
CA ARG A 318 -9.04 -23.56 -20.06
C ARG A 318 -10.27 -23.12 -20.83
N ASP A 319 -11.13 -22.34 -20.21
CA ASP A 319 -12.32 -21.76 -20.87
C ASP A 319 -11.95 -20.54 -21.75
N GLY A 320 -10.66 -20.24 -21.91
CA GLY A 320 -10.12 -19.26 -22.84
C GLY A 320 -9.94 -17.84 -22.28
N ALA A 321 -10.25 -17.60 -21.00
CA ALA A 321 -10.05 -16.30 -20.37
C ALA A 321 -8.56 -15.99 -20.15
N ARG A 322 -8.20 -14.70 -20.21
CA ARG A 322 -6.92 -14.19 -19.76
C ARG A 322 -7.09 -13.64 -18.36
N ALA A 323 -6.34 -14.17 -17.41
CA ALA A 323 -6.52 -13.87 -16.00
C ALA A 323 -5.28 -13.23 -15.36
N ILE A 324 -5.51 -12.31 -14.42
CA ILE A 324 -4.52 -11.85 -13.46
C ILE A 324 -4.96 -12.27 -12.05
N CYS A 325 -4.02 -12.76 -11.26
CA CYS A 325 -4.28 -13.13 -9.88
C CYS A 325 -3.38 -12.37 -8.93
N PHE A 326 -3.97 -11.74 -7.93
CA PHE A 326 -3.28 -10.96 -6.92
C PHE A 326 -3.14 -11.71 -5.61
N MET A 327 -1.93 -11.70 -5.04
CA MET A 327 -1.55 -12.34 -3.80
C MET A 327 -0.81 -11.35 -2.89
N LYS A 328 -1.01 -11.41 -1.56
CA LYS A 328 -0.28 -10.55 -0.61
C LYS A 328 1.21 -10.86 -0.51
N SER A 329 1.60 -12.13 -0.64
CA SER A 329 2.98 -12.54 -0.38
C SER A 329 3.70 -13.02 -1.64
N ARG A 330 4.99 -12.66 -1.76
CA ARG A 330 5.86 -13.15 -2.83
C ARG A 330 5.96 -14.67 -2.87
N LYS A 331 5.98 -15.33 -1.70
CA LYS A 331 5.95 -16.78 -1.57
C LYS A 331 4.64 -17.37 -2.11
N GLY A 332 3.51 -16.75 -1.78
CA GLY A 332 2.19 -17.13 -2.28
C GLY A 332 2.12 -17.07 -3.81
N VAL A 333 2.69 -16.03 -4.42
CA VAL A 333 2.79 -15.90 -5.89
C VAL A 333 3.50 -17.09 -6.52
N GLU A 334 4.68 -17.45 -6.02
CA GLU A 334 5.46 -18.59 -6.55
C GLU A 334 4.74 -19.92 -6.32
N LEU A 335 4.17 -20.11 -5.13
CA LEU A 335 3.47 -21.35 -4.78
C LEU A 335 2.21 -21.53 -5.63
N LEU A 336 1.40 -20.48 -5.78
CA LEU A 336 0.19 -20.52 -6.62
C LEU A 336 0.54 -20.75 -8.09
N ALA A 337 1.59 -20.09 -8.60
CA ALA A 337 2.05 -20.30 -9.96
C ALA A 337 2.46 -21.77 -10.18
N ARG A 338 3.20 -22.35 -9.25
CA ARG A 338 3.58 -23.77 -9.30
C ARG A 338 2.36 -24.69 -9.26
N LEU A 339 1.44 -24.48 -8.31
CA LEU A 339 0.21 -25.30 -8.20
C LEU A 339 -0.62 -25.23 -9.48
N LEU A 340 -0.79 -24.05 -10.06
CA LEU A 340 -1.51 -23.86 -11.31
C LEU A 340 -0.79 -24.53 -12.49
N THR A 341 0.53 -24.42 -12.58
CA THR A 341 1.33 -25.05 -13.63
C THR A 341 1.24 -26.58 -13.53
N GLU A 342 1.42 -27.17 -12.35
CA GLU A 342 1.30 -28.61 -12.11
C GLU A 342 -0.11 -29.15 -12.44
N GLU A 343 -1.16 -28.36 -12.18
CA GLU A 343 -2.54 -28.71 -12.53
C GLU A 343 -2.78 -28.67 -14.03
N LEU A 344 -2.26 -27.66 -14.72
CA LEU A 344 -2.37 -27.53 -16.17
C LEU A 344 -1.51 -28.53 -16.92
N GLU A 345 -0.31 -28.86 -16.43
CA GLU A 345 0.54 -29.91 -17.02
C GLU A 345 -0.19 -31.25 -17.08
N ARG A 346 -1.05 -31.55 -16.11
CA ARG A 346 -1.88 -32.77 -16.09
C ARG A 346 -3.09 -32.70 -17.01
N THR A 347 -3.62 -31.51 -17.30
CA THR A 347 -4.88 -31.32 -18.02
C THR A 347 -4.71 -30.71 -19.41
N ASP A 348 -3.80 -29.77 -19.60
CA ASP A 348 -3.49 -29.06 -20.85
C ASP A 348 -2.06 -28.49 -20.81
N PRO A 349 -1.02 -29.26 -21.19
CA PRO A 349 0.36 -28.85 -21.10
C PRO A 349 0.71 -27.56 -21.85
N ASP A 350 0.05 -27.28 -22.99
CA ASP A 350 0.29 -26.07 -23.78
C ASP A 350 -0.12 -24.79 -23.01
N LEU A 351 -1.11 -24.90 -22.12
CA LEU A 351 -1.51 -23.80 -21.27
C LEU A 351 -0.57 -23.59 -20.06
N ALA A 352 0.11 -24.65 -19.59
CA ALA A 352 1.05 -24.54 -18.49
C ALA A 352 2.21 -23.56 -18.79
N GLU A 353 2.74 -23.57 -20.04
CA GLU A 353 3.79 -22.65 -20.48
C GLU A 353 3.32 -21.17 -20.58
N ARG A 354 2.02 -20.96 -20.55
CA ARG A 354 1.37 -19.64 -20.65
C ARG A 354 0.97 -19.04 -19.30
N VAL A 355 1.50 -19.61 -18.22
CA VAL A 355 1.39 -19.12 -16.85
C VAL A 355 2.72 -18.52 -16.42
N ALA A 356 2.69 -17.39 -15.74
CA ALA A 356 3.91 -16.79 -15.19
C ALA A 356 3.66 -16.12 -13.84
N PRO A 357 4.58 -16.26 -12.86
CA PRO A 357 4.63 -15.41 -11.69
C PRO A 357 5.25 -14.06 -12.05
N TYR A 358 4.79 -12.99 -11.37
CA TYR A 358 5.37 -11.64 -11.50
C TYR A 358 5.45 -10.97 -10.12
N ARG A 359 6.62 -10.55 -9.69
CA ARG A 359 6.81 -9.91 -8.38
C ARG A 359 8.07 -9.04 -8.31
N ALA A 360 8.16 -8.23 -7.28
CA ALA A 360 9.39 -7.55 -6.93
C ALA A 360 10.49 -8.57 -6.59
N GLY A 361 11.72 -8.29 -7.02
CA GLY A 361 12.88 -9.17 -6.84
C GLY A 361 13.36 -9.86 -8.13
N TYR A 362 12.57 -9.84 -9.20
CA TYR A 362 13.07 -10.21 -10.53
C TYR A 362 13.99 -9.13 -11.11
N THR A 363 14.94 -9.54 -11.93
CA THR A 363 15.82 -8.59 -12.61
C THR A 363 15.01 -7.66 -13.53
N PRO A 364 15.50 -6.45 -13.83
CA PRO A 364 14.82 -5.55 -14.75
C PRO A 364 14.58 -6.15 -16.15
N GLN A 365 15.47 -7.04 -16.59
CA GLN A 365 15.32 -7.74 -17.86
C GLN A 365 14.19 -8.76 -17.85
N GLN A 366 14.13 -9.62 -16.81
CA GLN A 366 13.05 -10.60 -16.63
C GLN A 366 11.68 -9.94 -16.54
N ARG A 367 11.57 -8.83 -15.79
CA ARG A 367 10.31 -8.09 -15.67
C ARG A 367 9.84 -7.55 -17.02
N ARG A 368 10.72 -6.90 -17.79
CA ARG A 368 10.40 -6.37 -19.13
C ARG A 368 9.97 -7.46 -20.11
N GLU A 369 10.60 -8.63 -20.03
CA GLU A 369 10.23 -9.77 -20.86
C GLU A 369 8.84 -10.30 -20.52
N LEU A 370 8.53 -10.47 -19.23
CA LEU A 370 7.19 -10.88 -18.76
C LEU A 370 6.11 -9.86 -19.14
N GLU A 371 6.37 -8.58 -18.96
CA GLU A 371 5.49 -7.49 -19.37
C GLU A 371 5.22 -7.53 -20.88
N ALA A 372 6.27 -7.71 -21.69
CA ALA A 372 6.13 -7.81 -23.14
C ALA A 372 5.34 -9.06 -23.57
N ARG A 373 5.56 -10.22 -22.94
CA ARG A 373 4.76 -11.45 -23.18
C ARG A 373 3.29 -11.25 -22.82
N LEU A 374 3.03 -10.54 -21.72
CA LEU A 374 1.67 -10.23 -21.26
C LEU A 374 0.94 -9.32 -22.24
N VAL A 375 1.58 -8.23 -22.68
CA VAL A 375 1.03 -7.29 -23.69
C VAL A 375 0.77 -7.98 -25.02
N ARG A 376 1.67 -8.87 -25.49
CA ARG A 376 1.49 -9.62 -26.74
C ARG A 376 0.43 -10.73 -26.64
N GLY A 377 -0.13 -10.98 -25.43
CA GLY A 377 -1.15 -12.01 -25.22
C GLY A 377 -0.61 -13.44 -25.22
N GLU A 378 0.70 -13.61 -25.07
CA GLU A 378 1.35 -14.92 -24.98
C GLU A 378 1.03 -15.60 -23.64
N LEU A 379 0.87 -14.81 -22.57
CA LEU A 379 0.46 -15.32 -21.26
C LEU A 379 -1.05 -15.38 -21.12
N ARG A 380 -1.56 -16.46 -20.56
CA ARG A 380 -2.97 -16.67 -20.20
C ARG A 380 -3.26 -16.38 -18.74
N ALA A 381 -2.31 -16.67 -17.85
CA ALA A 381 -2.43 -16.28 -16.45
C ALA A 381 -1.14 -15.63 -15.96
N VAL A 382 -1.29 -14.55 -15.17
CA VAL A 382 -0.20 -13.93 -14.43
C VAL A 382 -0.59 -13.88 -12.96
N ILE A 383 0.26 -14.46 -12.09
CA ILE A 383 0.10 -14.40 -10.65
C ILE A 383 1.07 -13.34 -10.11
N THR A 384 0.57 -12.35 -9.39
CA THR A 384 1.37 -11.19 -8.97
C THR A 384 1.10 -10.78 -7.53
N THR A 385 2.00 -9.97 -6.97
CA THR A 385 1.69 -9.14 -5.80
C THR A 385 0.99 -7.85 -6.25
N ASP A 386 0.95 -6.84 -5.39
CA ASP A 386 0.58 -5.45 -5.71
C ASP A 386 1.41 -4.81 -6.85
N ALA A 387 2.49 -5.46 -7.28
CA ALA A 387 3.40 -4.95 -8.30
C ALA A 387 2.72 -4.63 -9.66
N LEU A 388 1.60 -5.29 -9.99
CA LEU A 388 0.76 -5.01 -11.16
C LEU A 388 -0.59 -4.36 -10.79
N GLU A 389 -0.76 -3.89 -9.56
CA GLU A 389 -1.93 -3.15 -9.12
C GLU A 389 -2.00 -1.76 -9.77
N LEU A 390 -0.86 -1.08 -9.86
CA LEU A 390 -0.76 0.29 -10.36
C LEU A 390 -0.73 0.37 -11.90
N GLY A 391 -1.08 1.52 -12.42
CA GLY A 391 -1.38 1.96 -13.78
C GLY A 391 -0.62 1.45 -15.01
N ILE A 392 0.21 0.41 -14.92
CA ILE A 392 0.93 -0.15 -16.06
C ILE A 392 -0.06 -0.71 -17.09
N ASP A 393 0.14 -0.44 -18.37
CA ASP A 393 -0.64 -1.07 -19.43
C ASP A 393 -0.14 -2.50 -19.68
N ILE A 394 -0.92 -3.46 -19.19
CA ILE A 394 -0.65 -4.90 -19.30
C ILE A 394 -1.54 -5.60 -20.34
N GLY A 395 -2.19 -4.80 -21.21
CA GLY A 395 -3.09 -5.31 -22.23
C GLY A 395 -4.48 -5.69 -21.69
N GLU A 396 -5.24 -6.39 -22.52
CA GLU A 396 -6.62 -6.81 -22.19
C GLU A 396 -6.61 -8.05 -21.32
N LEU A 397 -7.31 -7.99 -20.18
CA LEU A 397 -7.54 -9.11 -19.27
C LEU A 397 -9.04 -9.30 -19.08
N ASP A 398 -9.46 -10.57 -19.12
CA ASP A 398 -10.87 -10.94 -18.97
C ASP A 398 -11.24 -11.11 -17.49
N ALA A 399 -10.33 -11.64 -16.69
CA ALA A 399 -10.58 -11.90 -15.29
C ALA A 399 -9.48 -11.37 -14.36
N ALA A 400 -9.89 -10.86 -13.19
CA ALA A 400 -9.00 -10.50 -12.08
C ALA A 400 -9.44 -11.30 -10.85
N VAL A 401 -8.53 -12.09 -10.30
CA VAL A 401 -8.74 -12.87 -9.07
C VAL A 401 -7.91 -12.26 -7.96
N VAL A 402 -8.53 -11.94 -6.83
CA VAL A 402 -7.85 -11.41 -5.64
C VAL A 402 -7.99 -12.42 -4.52
N VAL A 403 -6.86 -12.95 -4.06
CA VAL A 403 -6.80 -13.96 -3.01
C VAL A 403 -6.53 -13.30 -1.67
N THR A 404 -7.49 -13.39 -0.78
CA THR A 404 -7.61 -12.70 0.52
C THR A 404 -7.71 -11.17 0.36
N PHE A 405 -8.21 -10.51 1.40
CA PHE A 405 -8.41 -9.07 1.37
C PHE A 405 -7.06 -8.33 1.27
N PRO A 406 -6.85 -7.45 0.29
CA PRO A 406 -5.53 -6.82 0.04
C PRO A 406 -5.12 -5.77 1.09
N GLY A 407 -5.96 -5.52 2.09
CA GLY A 407 -5.73 -4.55 3.15
C GLY A 407 -6.62 -3.32 3.04
N THR A 408 -7.07 -2.96 1.84
CA THR A 408 -7.99 -1.83 1.62
C THR A 408 -9.00 -2.12 0.50
N VAL A 409 -10.17 -1.49 0.60
CA VAL A 409 -11.20 -1.51 -0.46
C VAL A 409 -10.69 -0.78 -1.71
N ALA A 410 -9.90 0.29 -1.53
CA ALA A 410 -9.28 1.01 -2.63
C ALA A 410 -8.38 0.10 -3.47
N ALA A 411 -7.46 -0.66 -2.84
CA ALA A 411 -6.59 -1.62 -3.52
C ALA A 411 -7.40 -2.72 -4.22
N LEU A 412 -8.42 -3.27 -3.53
CA LEU A 412 -9.30 -4.28 -4.11
C LEU A 412 -9.98 -3.79 -5.40
N ARG A 413 -10.55 -2.58 -5.37
CA ARG A 413 -11.19 -1.98 -6.55
C ARG A 413 -10.20 -1.72 -7.69
N GLN A 414 -8.95 -1.35 -7.37
CA GLN A 414 -7.89 -1.19 -8.38
C GLN A 414 -7.53 -2.53 -9.03
N MET A 415 -7.35 -3.58 -8.23
CA MET A 415 -7.06 -4.94 -8.71
C MET A 415 -8.20 -5.45 -9.58
N TRP A 416 -9.46 -5.27 -9.18
CA TRP A 416 -10.64 -5.59 -10.00
C TRP A 416 -10.71 -4.77 -11.29
N GLY A 417 -10.27 -3.51 -11.22
CA GLY A 417 -10.18 -2.61 -12.36
C GLY A 417 -9.24 -3.07 -13.47
N ARG A 418 -8.44 -4.12 -13.23
CA ARG A 418 -7.58 -4.72 -14.26
C ARG A 418 -8.35 -5.59 -15.24
N ALA A 419 -9.52 -6.13 -14.85
CA ALA A 419 -10.36 -6.94 -15.73
C ALA A 419 -11.36 -6.09 -16.53
N GLY A 420 -11.55 -6.45 -17.79
CA GLY A 420 -12.63 -5.94 -18.65
C GLY A 420 -12.48 -4.49 -19.10
N ARG A 421 -11.27 -3.94 -19.19
CA ARG A 421 -11.04 -2.52 -19.55
C ARG A 421 -11.71 -2.09 -20.85
N ARG A 422 -11.83 -2.97 -21.83
CA ARG A 422 -12.42 -2.67 -23.15
C ARG A 422 -13.68 -3.48 -23.46
N GLY A 423 -14.28 -4.15 -22.46
CA GLY A 423 -15.44 -4.99 -22.73
C GLY A 423 -16.13 -5.50 -21.48
N LYS A 424 -16.30 -6.81 -21.41
CA LYS A 424 -16.84 -7.52 -20.26
C LYS A 424 -15.70 -8.10 -19.44
N GLY A 425 -15.81 -8.06 -18.11
CA GLY A 425 -14.79 -8.60 -17.21
C GLY A 425 -15.40 -9.33 -16.03
N LEU A 426 -14.61 -10.25 -15.48
CA LEU A 426 -14.89 -10.93 -14.21
C LEU A 426 -13.90 -10.48 -13.15
N ALA A 427 -14.39 -10.08 -11.99
CA ALA A 427 -13.61 -9.84 -10.79
C ALA A 427 -14.00 -10.88 -9.74
N VAL A 428 -13.03 -11.63 -9.23
CA VAL A 428 -13.27 -12.65 -8.19
C VAL A 428 -12.50 -12.27 -6.94
N TYR A 429 -13.16 -12.28 -5.81
CA TYR A 429 -12.56 -12.20 -4.49
C TYR A 429 -12.61 -13.57 -3.84
N VAL A 430 -11.46 -14.17 -3.55
CA VAL A 430 -11.35 -15.47 -2.88
C VAL A 430 -11.01 -15.24 -1.42
N ALA A 431 -11.96 -15.50 -0.53
CA ALA A 431 -11.79 -15.27 0.90
C ALA A 431 -10.84 -16.28 1.55
N GLY A 432 -10.11 -15.81 2.58
CA GLY A 432 -9.33 -16.64 3.48
C GLY A 432 -10.08 -16.99 4.77
N GLU A 433 -9.39 -17.59 5.73
CA GLU A 433 -9.90 -17.86 7.09
C GLU A 433 -9.87 -16.63 8.00
N ASP A 434 -9.22 -15.58 7.57
CA ASP A 434 -9.00 -14.36 8.33
C ASP A 434 -10.30 -13.71 8.80
N ALA A 435 -10.24 -13.06 9.96
CA ALA A 435 -11.39 -12.40 10.58
C ALA A 435 -12.11 -11.44 9.61
N LEU A 436 -11.35 -10.60 8.91
CA LEU A 436 -11.90 -9.61 7.98
C LEU A 436 -12.47 -10.25 6.72
N ASP A 437 -11.79 -11.26 6.14
CA ASP A 437 -12.29 -12.01 4.99
C ASP A 437 -13.64 -12.68 5.29
N GLN A 438 -13.75 -13.30 6.46
CA GLN A 438 -14.97 -13.98 6.86
C GLN A 438 -16.09 -13.01 7.29
N PHE A 439 -15.73 -11.85 7.83
CA PHE A 439 -16.69 -10.77 8.06
C PHE A 439 -17.31 -10.32 6.73
N PHE A 440 -16.53 -10.08 5.71
CA PHE A 440 -17.04 -9.70 4.38
C PHE A 440 -17.92 -10.79 3.75
N CYS A 441 -17.58 -12.06 3.93
CA CYS A 441 -18.40 -13.15 3.43
C CYS A 441 -19.78 -13.22 4.15
N ARG A 442 -19.86 -12.80 5.40
CA ARG A 442 -21.12 -12.67 6.12
C ARG A 442 -21.92 -11.40 5.76
N HIS A 443 -21.21 -10.34 5.35
CA HIS A 443 -21.78 -9.03 4.97
C HIS A 443 -21.41 -8.62 3.54
N PRO A 444 -21.76 -9.43 2.53
CA PRO A 444 -21.27 -9.21 1.17
C PRO A 444 -21.79 -7.92 0.52
N ASP A 445 -23.01 -7.49 0.83
CA ASP A 445 -23.57 -6.25 0.30
C ASP A 445 -22.90 -5.04 0.91
N GLU A 446 -22.71 -5.03 2.22
CA GLU A 446 -21.96 -3.98 2.93
C GLU A 446 -20.53 -3.88 2.38
N PHE A 447 -19.86 -4.99 2.09
CA PHE A 447 -18.54 -5.01 1.51
C PHE A 447 -18.50 -4.37 0.10
N LEU A 448 -19.45 -4.71 -0.76
CA LEU A 448 -19.51 -4.20 -2.13
C LEU A 448 -19.87 -2.71 -2.18
N GLU A 449 -20.71 -2.24 -1.25
CA GLU A 449 -21.14 -0.85 -1.14
C GLU A 449 -20.20 0.02 -0.29
N ARG A 450 -19.24 -0.61 0.42
CA ARG A 450 -18.37 0.10 1.34
C ARG A 450 -17.61 1.23 0.65
N PRO A 451 -17.60 2.45 1.21
CA PRO A 451 -16.77 3.54 0.71
C PRO A 451 -15.28 3.18 0.83
N VAL A 452 -14.47 3.79 0.00
CA VAL A 452 -13.02 3.67 0.11
C VAL A 452 -12.53 4.37 1.36
N GLU A 453 -11.42 3.89 1.90
CA GLU A 453 -10.81 4.42 3.12
C GLU A 453 -10.09 5.75 2.88
N ALA A 454 -9.79 6.47 3.96
CA ALA A 454 -8.94 7.65 3.94
C ALA A 454 -7.45 7.29 3.90
N ALA A 455 -6.69 7.96 3.04
CA ALA A 455 -5.23 7.85 3.04
C ALA A 455 -4.64 8.76 4.12
N ILE A 456 -4.02 8.16 5.13
CA ILE A 456 -3.53 8.84 6.32
C ILE A 456 -2.01 8.93 6.29
N LEU A 457 -1.46 10.06 6.67
CA LEU A 457 -0.05 10.30 6.88
C LEU A 457 0.15 11.35 7.97
N ASP A 458 1.31 11.32 8.65
CA ASP A 458 1.73 12.35 9.60
C ASP A 458 3.12 12.87 9.22
N HIS A 459 3.17 14.02 8.54
CA HIS A 459 4.42 14.64 8.13
C HIS A 459 5.17 15.29 9.31
N GLU A 460 4.49 15.56 10.43
CA GLU A 460 5.07 16.09 11.66
C GLU A 460 5.51 15.01 12.65
N ASN A 461 5.41 13.70 12.28
CA ASN A 461 5.99 12.63 13.08
C ASN A 461 7.42 13.00 13.49
N PRO A 462 7.76 13.07 14.79
CA PRO A 462 9.04 13.64 15.26
C PRO A 462 10.27 12.95 14.66
N GLN A 463 10.24 11.63 14.52
CA GLN A 463 11.35 10.85 13.97
C GLN A 463 11.59 11.18 12.49
N ILE A 464 10.50 11.21 11.71
CA ILE A 464 10.54 11.48 10.28
C ILE A 464 10.87 12.94 10.02
N HIS A 465 10.18 13.85 10.71
CA HIS A 465 10.33 15.29 10.49
C HIS A 465 11.74 15.79 10.83
N GLN A 466 12.30 15.40 11.99
CA GLN A 466 13.67 15.73 12.37
C GLN A 466 14.70 15.20 11.37
N ALA A 467 14.53 13.96 10.89
CA ALA A 467 15.41 13.40 9.86
C ALA A 467 15.40 14.22 8.56
N HIS A 468 14.22 14.70 8.15
CA HIS A 468 14.10 15.55 6.95
C HIS A 468 14.53 17.00 7.18
N LEU A 469 14.37 17.57 8.38
CA LEU A 469 14.95 18.88 8.73
C LEU A 469 16.48 18.85 8.67
N LEU A 470 17.10 17.78 9.14
CA LEU A 470 18.54 17.59 9.00
C LEU A 470 18.96 17.53 7.53
N CYS A 471 18.20 16.84 6.67
CA CYS A 471 18.42 16.84 5.23
C CYS A 471 18.25 18.25 4.62
N ALA A 472 17.19 18.98 5.02
CA ALA A 472 16.92 20.33 4.55
C ALA A 472 18.01 21.33 4.98
N ALA A 473 18.54 21.20 6.20
CA ALA A 473 19.67 22.00 6.68
C ALA A 473 20.97 21.76 5.87
N HIS A 474 21.15 20.53 5.37
CA HIS A 474 22.25 20.18 4.47
C HIS A 474 22.09 20.80 3.08
N GLU A 475 20.87 20.95 2.61
CA GLU A 475 20.52 21.56 1.32
C GLU A 475 20.60 23.10 1.36
N GLY A 476 20.39 23.70 2.51
CA GLY A 476 20.50 25.14 2.77
C GLY A 476 20.14 25.47 4.21
N PRO A 477 20.69 26.56 4.77
CA PRO A 477 20.39 26.96 6.16
C PRO A 477 18.89 27.00 6.41
N LEU A 478 18.43 26.47 7.56
CA LEU A 478 17.04 26.58 8.00
C LEU A 478 16.83 27.90 8.72
N GLY A 479 15.80 28.64 8.35
CA GLY A 479 15.41 29.90 8.95
C GLY A 479 13.91 30.00 9.24
N PRO A 480 13.44 31.10 9.84
CA PRO A 480 12.02 31.31 10.17
C PRO A 480 11.05 31.17 8.99
N GLU A 481 11.50 31.49 7.76
CA GLU A 481 10.74 31.31 6.53
C GLU A 481 10.40 29.83 6.24
N ASP A 482 11.15 28.90 6.79
CA ASP A 482 10.94 27.47 6.62
C ASP A 482 9.68 26.95 7.33
N ALA A 483 9.07 27.76 8.21
CA ALA A 483 7.77 27.47 8.80
C ALA A 483 6.67 27.28 7.74
N GLU A 484 6.76 27.99 6.61
CA GLU A 484 5.83 27.88 5.49
C GLU A 484 5.85 26.45 4.88
N PHE A 485 7.02 25.81 4.85
CA PHE A 485 7.18 24.47 4.27
C PHE A 485 6.99 23.35 5.29
N PHE A 486 7.58 23.49 6.49
CA PHE A 486 7.69 22.40 7.46
C PHE A 486 6.63 22.47 8.58
N GLY A 487 5.80 23.53 8.58
CA GLY A 487 4.75 23.72 9.58
C GLY A 487 5.26 24.28 10.92
N PRO A 488 4.35 24.48 11.89
CA PRO A 488 4.64 25.23 13.11
C PRO A 488 5.63 24.57 14.08
N ARG A 489 5.84 23.24 13.96
CA ARG A 489 6.73 22.48 14.85
C ARG A 489 8.18 22.43 14.39
N TRP A 490 8.51 23.01 13.24
CA TRP A 490 9.83 22.90 12.64
C TRP A 490 10.95 23.38 13.57
N GLU A 491 10.73 24.51 14.26
CA GLU A 491 11.73 25.13 15.14
C GLU A 491 12.02 24.25 16.36
N ALA A 492 10.99 23.74 17.05
CA ALA A 492 11.14 22.83 18.17
C ALA A 492 11.88 21.54 17.77
N HIS A 493 11.63 21.02 16.58
CA HIS A 493 12.34 19.85 16.04
C HIS A 493 13.79 20.19 15.64
N ALA A 494 14.05 21.41 15.14
CA ALA A 494 15.42 21.88 14.86
C ALA A 494 16.22 22.06 16.15
N GLU A 495 15.62 22.60 17.21
CA GLU A 495 16.24 22.72 18.54
C GLU A 495 16.56 21.36 19.16
N ALA A 496 15.68 20.36 19.00
CA ALA A 496 15.96 18.99 19.39
C ALA A 496 17.19 18.43 18.67
N LEU A 497 17.36 18.73 17.38
CA LEU A 497 18.55 18.35 16.60
C LEU A 497 19.81 19.12 17.05
N VAL A 498 19.68 20.37 17.51
CA VAL A 498 20.78 21.12 18.12
C VAL A 498 21.19 20.46 19.43
N SER A 499 20.23 20.12 20.29
CA SER A 499 20.46 19.42 21.55
C SER A 499 21.13 18.05 21.35
N ALA A 500 20.75 17.33 20.27
CA ALA A 500 21.38 16.07 19.84
C ALA A 500 22.77 16.27 19.20
N GLY A 501 23.23 17.52 19.01
CA GLY A 501 24.54 17.84 18.43
C GLY A 501 24.63 17.58 16.92
N LEU A 502 23.50 17.52 16.22
CA LEU A 502 23.41 17.31 14.76
C LEU A 502 23.35 18.63 14.01
N LEU A 503 22.67 19.64 14.55
CA LEU A 503 22.62 21.01 14.04
C LEU A 503 23.36 21.97 15.00
N ARG A 504 23.60 23.20 14.53
CA ARG A 504 24.05 24.36 15.33
C ARG A 504 23.35 25.62 14.85
N GLY A 505 22.99 26.50 15.77
CA GLY A 505 22.54 27.85 15.47
C GLY A 505 23.71 28.70 14.94
N ARG A 506 23.40 29.59 14.00
CA ARG A 506 24.32 30.59 13.43
C ARG A 506 23.54 31.85 13.10
N THR A 507 24.14 33.01 13.40
CA THR A 507 23.56 34.29 12.95
C THR A 507 23.94 34.55 11.50
N ALA A 508 22.95 34.69 10.63
CA ALA A 508 23.14 35.05 9.22
C ALA A 508 23.52 36.52 9.06
N ALA A 509 23.99 36.95 7.88
CA ALA A 509 24.43 38.30 7.60
C ALA A 509 23.39 39.40 7.89
N GLY A 510 22.08 39.06 7.94
CA GLY A 510 20.98 39.95 8.29
C GLY A 510 20.62 40.01 9.78
N GLY A 511 21.39 39.35 10.65
CA GLY A 511 21.08 39.25 12.09
C GLY A 511 20.08 38.18 12.48
N GLN A 512 19.56 37.43 11.52
CA GLN A 512 18.60 36.35 11.67
C GLN A 512 19.29 35.07 12.15
N GLU A 513 18.71 34.36 13.07
CA GLU A 513 19.21 33.08 13.51
C GLU A 513 18.81 31.97 12.53
N VAL A 514 19.77 31.15 12.11
CA VAL A 514 19.55 30.01 11.20
C VAL A 514 20.24 28.76 11.73
N TYR A 515 19.70 27.60 11.39
CA TYR A 515 20.28 26.32 11.78
C TYR A 515 21.05 25.73 10.59
N VAL A 516 22.23 25.23 10.84
CA VAL A 516 23.11 24.58 9.84
C VAL A 516 23.64 23.26 10.37
N PRO A 517 24.02 22.30 9.51
CA PRO A 517 24.62 21.05 9.94
C PRO A 517 25.90 21.28 10.77
N ARG A 518 26.09 20.51 11.82
CA ARG A 518 27.31 20.59 12.62
C ARG A 518 28.51 20.05 11.86
N ARG A 519 28.31 19.04 10.99
CA ARG A 519 29.32 18.47 10.08
C ARG A 519 28.90 18.75 8.66
N ALA A 520 29.74 19.46 7.92
CA ALA A 520 29.43 19.87 6.55
C ALA A 520 29.59 18.73 5.53
N ASP A 521 30.39 17.72 5.87
CA ASP A 521 30.67 16.52 5.06
C ASP A 521 29.70 15.37 5.29
N ASP A 522 28.72 15.56 6.18
CA ASP A 522 27.68 14.57 6.43
C ASP A 522 26.68 14.49 5.26
N TYR A 523 26.14 13.29 5.01
CA TYR A 523 25.14 13.06 3.96
C TYR A 523 23.91 12.39 4.57
N PRO A 524 23.05 13.16 5.27
CA PRO A 524 21.95 12.61 6.02
C PRO A 524 20.93 11.87 5.16
N ALA A 525 20.68 12.32 3.93
CA ALA A 525 19.73 11.68 3.03
C ALA A 525 20.06 10.21 2.72
N ALA A 526 21.31 9.81 2.74
CA ALA A 526 21.69 8.41 2.53
C ALA A 526 21.33 7.48 3.68
N ARG A 527 21.07 8.04 4.86
CA ARG A 527 20.71 7.28 6.08
C ARG A 527 19.21 7.22 6.33
N VAL A 528 18.42 8.02 5.62
CA VAL A 528 16.97 8.06 5.79
C VAL A 528 16.31 7.15 4.75
N SER A 529 15.74 6.04 5.21
CA SER A 529 14.92 5.16 4.38
C SER A 529 13.49 5.71 4.32
N LEU A 530 12.96 5.95 3.13
CA LEU A 530 11.58 6.45 3.01
C LEU A 530 10.50 5.43 3.41
N ARG A 531 10.86 4.17 3.61
CA ARG A 531 9.92 3.09 3.98
C ARG A 531 10.06 2.63 5.43
N SER A 532 10.88 3.31 6.23
CA SER A 532 11.11 3.00 7.63
C SER A 532 11.03 4.28 8.46
N ALA A 533 10.33 4.24 9.57
CA ALA A 533 10.31 5.36 10.53
C ALA A 533 11.61 5.45 11.36
N SER A 534 12.44 4.40 11.37
CA SER A 534 13.72 4.37 12.06
C SER A 534 14.88 4.21 11.07
N PRO A 535 16.00 4.94 11.29
CA PRO A 535 17.22 4.77 10.49
C PRO A 535 17.96 3.47 10.84
N ASP A 536 17.60 2.82 11.94
CA ASP A 536 18.30 1.65 12.46
C ASP A 536 17.80 0.38 11.78
N SER A 537 18.68 -0.35 11.11
CA SER A 537 18.38 -1.60 10.44
C SER A 537 19.49 -2.63 10.63
N PHE A 538 19.11 -3.92 10.55
CA PHE A 538 20.02 -5.05 10.54
C PHE A 538 20.17 -5.59 9.12
N ALA A 539 21.40 -5.80 8.65
CA ALA A 539 21.69 -6.47 7.40
C ALA A 539 21.57 -7.99 7.57
N ILE A 540 20.97 -8.68 6.60
CA ILE A 540 20.84 -10.14 6.58
C ILE A 540 21.79 -10.69 5.52
N LEU A 541 22.82 -11.41 5.96
CA LEU A 541 23.93 -11.87 5.14
C LEU A 541 23.96 -13.41 5.09
N ASP A 542 24.05 -13.97 3.90
CA ASP A 542 24.32 -15.39 3.72
C ASP A 542 25.76 -15.70 4.09
N LEU A 543 25.96 -16.57 5.10
CA LEU A 543 27.29 -16.98 5.57
C LEU A 543 28.12 -17.70 4.50
N SER A 544 27.46 -18.43 3.61
CA SER A 544 28.13 -19.25 2.60
C SER A 544 28.68 -18.44 1.42
N THR A 545 27.97 -17.36 1.06
CA THR A 545 28.27 -16.53 -0.12
C THR A 545 28.75 -15.12 0.21
N GLY A 546 28.47 -14.63 1.44
CA GLY A 546 28.68 -13.24 1.83
C GLY A 546 27.68 -12.26 1.18
N GLU A 547 26.65 -12.78 0.51
CA GLU A 547 25.65 -11.98 -0.21
C GLU A 547 24.70 -11.31 0.78
N LEU A 548 24.36 -10.04 0.52
CA LEU A 548 23.31 -9.33 1.24
C LEU A 548 21.94 -9.79 0.74
N LEU A 549 21.24 -10.60 1.52
CA LEU A 549 19.91 -11.07 1.20
C LEU A 549 18.85 -10.01 1.42
N GLY A 550 18.98 -9.18 2.46
CA GLY A 550 17.98 -8.18 2.79
C GLY A 550 18.35 -7.33 3.99
N GLN A 551 17.39 -6.53 4.45
CA GLN A 551 17.49 -5.75 5.67
C GLN A 551 16.18 -5.83 6.44
N THR A 552 16.24 -5.73 7.76
CA THR A 552 15.09 -5.62 8.66
C THR A 552 15.29 -4.46 9.62
N GLU A 553 14.20 -3.77 9.98
CA GLU A 553 14.24 -2.70 10.97
C GLU A 553 14.68 -3.23 12.34
N ALA A 554 15.40 -2.43 13.11
CA ALA A 554 15.90 -2.81 14.42
C ALA A 554 14.77 -3.28 15.35
N ALA A 555 13.63 -2.60 15.34
CA ALA A 555 12.46 -2.97 16.14
C ALA A 555 11.89 -4.37 15.79
N ARG A 556 12.09 -4.82 14.57
CA ARG A 556 11.62 -6.14 14.10
C ARG A 556 12.70 -7.21 14.07
N ALA A 557 13.96 -6.84 14.23
CA ALA A 557 15.09 -7.76 14.11
C ALA A 557 14.99 -8.93 15.11
N PHE A 558 14.67 -8.63 16.36
CA PHE A 558 14.57 -9.62 17.43
C PHE A 558 13.42 -10.62 17.24
N SER A 559 12.36 -10.23 16.55
CA SER A 559 11.24 -11.12 16.23
C SER A 559 11.38 -11.86 14.89
N THR A 560 12.23 -11.37 13.98
CA THR A 560 12.35 -11.92 12.62
C THR A 560 13.65 -12.64 12.34
N VAL A 561 14.76 -12.19 12.93
CA VAL A 561 16.12 -12.70 12.66
C VAL A 561 16.91 -13.01 13.94
N HIS A 562 16.21 -13.37 15.03
CA HIS A 562 16.85 -13.91 16.22
C HIS A 562 17.60 -15.20 15.89
N GLN A 563 18.57 -15.58 16.72
CA GLN A 563 19.29 -16.83 16.55
C GLN A 563 18.30 -18.02 16.54
N GLY A 564 18.43 -18.91 15.55
CA GLY A 564 17.55 -20.05 15.28
C GLY A 564 16.24 -19.70 14.55
N ALA A 565 15.98 -18.41 14.21
CA ALA A 565 14.82 -18.03 13.39
C ALA A 565 14.94 -18.63 11.98
N ILE A 566 13.79 -18.98 11.39
CA ILE A 566 13.73 -19.38 9.98
C ILE A 566 13.31 -18.17 9.17
N TYR A 567 14.28 -17.58 8.46
CA TYR A 567 14.09 -16.43 7.57
C TYR A 567 13.78 -16.91 6.15
N LEU A 568 12.75 -16.31 5.54
CA LEU A 568 12.34 -16.63 4.17
C LEU A 568 12.82 -15.56 3.21
N HIS A 569 13.65 -15.94 2.23
CA HIS A 569 14.10 -15.03 1.18
C HIS A 569 13.95 -15.67 -0.20
N LEU A 570 13.22 -15.02 -1.11
CA LEU A 570 13.01 -15.46 -2.49
C LEU A 570 12.59 -16.94 -2.62
N GLY A 571 11.68 -17.40 -1.74
CA GLY A 571 11.18 -18.77 -1.75
C GLY A 571 12.12 -19.81 -1.11
N ARG A 572 13.29 -19.39 -0.66
CA ARG A 572 14.24 -20.23 0.08
C ARG A 572 14.18 -19.94 1.57
N SER A 573 14.28 -21.00 2.36
CA SER A 573 14.39 -20.87 3.82
C SER A 573 15.86 -20.76 4.22
N TYR A 574 16.12 -19.96 5.22
CA TYR A 574 17.43 -19.77 5.83
C TYR A 574 17.28 -19.82 7.35
N GLU A 575 18.20 -20.51 8.04
CA GLU A 575 18.27 -20.46 9.49
C GLU A 575 19.25 -19.37 9.93
N VAL A 576 18.86 -18.54 10.87
CA VAL A 576 19.72 -17.52 11.47
C VAL A 576 20.69 -18.21 12.43
N ARG A 577 21.98 -18.20 12.11
CA ARG A 577 23.04 -18.78 12.93
C ARG A 577 23.52 -17.83 14.01
N GLU A 578 23.57 -16.56 13.68
CA GLU A 578 24.07 -15.52 14.59
C GLU A 578 23.32 -14.20 14.35
N LEU A 579 22.95 -13.52 15.42
CA LEU A 579 22.48 -12.13 15.41
C LEU A 579 23.54 -11.27 16.12
N ASP A 580 24.34 -10.55 15.37
CA ASP A 580 25.38 -9.64 15.85
C ASP A 580 24.77 -8.25 16.07
N LEU A 581 24.55 -7.91 17.35
CA LEU A 581 23.91 -6.66 17.75
C LEU A 581 24.80 -5.45 17.52
N ASP A 582 26.13 -5.60 17.72
CA ASP A 582 27.10 -4.52 17.59
C ASP A 582 27.32 -4.15 16.12
N ALA A 583 27.49 -5.16 15.26
CA ALA A 583 27.64 -4.96 13.82
C ALA A 583 26.30 -4.78 13.09
N ARG A 584 25.18 -4.92 13.79
CA ARG A 584 23.80 -4.82 13.23
C ARG A 584 23.60 -5.72 12.01
N ARG A 585 23.90 -7.00 12.16
CA ARG A 585 23.77 -8.00 11.12
C ARG A 585 23.26 -9.33 11.64
N ALA A 586 22.47 -10.02 10.81
CA ALA A 586 22.07 -11.39 11.00
C ALA A 586 22.78 -12.28 9.96
N LEU A 587 23.47 -13.31 10.43
CA LEU A 587 24.16 -14.26 9.59
C LEU A 587 23.29 -15.49 9.42
N VAL A 588 22.98 -15.85 8.17
CA VAL A 588 22.02 -16.91 7.85
C VAL A 588 22.66 -17.98 6.96
N GLU A 589 22.17 -19.22 7.06
CA GLU A 589 22.53 -20.34 6.19
C GLU A 589 21.29 -20.95 5.54
N PRO A 590 21.38 -21.53 4.32
CA PRO A 590 20.29 -22.26 3.70
C PRO A 590 19.73 -23.36 4.61
N PHE A 591 18.40 -23.49 4.62
CA PHE A 591 17.67 -24.40 5.51
C PHE A 591 16.64 -25.22 4.73
N ASP A 592 16.73 -26.55 4.83
CA ASP A 592 15.83 -27.50 4.13
C ASP A 592 14.90 -28.27 5.10
N GLY A 593 14.82 -27.85 6.37
CA GLY A 593 13.95 -28.49 7.36
C GLY A 593 12.46 -28.23 7.11
N ASP A 594 11.62 -28.98 7.81
CA ASP A 594 10.16 -29.02 7.66
C ASP A 594 9.41 -28.18 8.71
N TRP A 595 10.07 -27.19 9.34
CA TRP A 595 9.47 -26.30 10.34
C TRP A 595 9.72 -24.83 10.05
N TYR A 596 8.91 -23.99 10.69
CA TYR A 596 9.09 -22.54 10.77
C TYR A 596 9.10 -22.08 12.23
N THR A 597 9.53 -20.85 12.49
CA THR A 597 9.62 -20.28 13.83
C THR A 597 8.57 -19.22 14.04
N GLN A 598 8.01 -19.15 15.26
CA GLN A 598 7.09 -18.12 15.71
C GLN A 598 7.59 -17.56 17.05
N PRO A 599 7.94 -16.27 17.14
CA PRO A 599 8.45 -15.66 18.37
C PRO A 599 7.33 -15.53 19.40
N LYS A 600 7.67 -15.75 20.67
CA LYS A 600 6.86 -15.41 21.83
C LYS A 600 7.38 -14.09 22.40
N ARG A 601 6.51 -13.09 22.47
CA ARG A 601 6.83 -11.74 22.89
C ARG A 601 6.01 -11.35 24.11
N GLU A 602 6.59 -10.53 24.95
CA GLU A 602 5.91 -9.77 25.98
C GLU A 602 5.97 -8.30 25.61
N THR A 603 4.85 -7.61 25.76
CA THR A 603 4.72 -6.18 25.46
C THR A 603 4.26 -5.46 26.70
N ASP A 604 4.86 -4.32 26.98
CA ASP A 604 4.44 -3.40 28.04
C ASP A 604 4.29 -1.98 27.46
N THR A 605 3.46 -1.15 28.11
CA THR A 605 3.22 0.23 27.70
C THR A 605 3.37 1.18 28.87
N THR A 606 3.95 2.35 28.61
CA THR A 606 4.02 3.47 29.54
C THR A 606 3.38 4.69 28.92
N ILE A 607 2.40 5.28 29.59
CA ILE A 607 1.74 6.52 29.15
C ILE A 607 2.71 7.67 29.42
N GLU A 608 3.17 8.31 28.33
CA GLU A 608 4.09 9.45 28.41
C GLU A 608 3.33 10.78 28.49
N ARG A 609 2.31 10.94 27.64
CA ARG A 609 1.54 12.18 27.56
C ARG A 609 0.11 11.94 27.08
N LEU A 610 -0.86 12.44 27.85
CA LEU A 610 -2.25 12.50 27.43
C LEU A 610 -2.44 13.69 26.47
N LEU A 611 -3.02 13.43 25.29
CA LEU A 611 -3.31 14.46 24.27
C LEU A 611 -4.79 14.80 24.19
N ASP A 612 -5.66 13.79 24.38
CA ASP A 612 -7.10 13.94 24.29
C ASP A 612 -7.81 12.91 25.18
N ARG A 613 -9.02 13.25 25.66
CA ARG A 613 -9.80 12.39 26.52
C ARG A 613 -11.28 12.67 26.40
N ARG A 614 -12.11 11.63 26.30
CA ARG A 614 -13.57 11.77 26.30
C ARG A 614 -14.24 10.58 26.97
N GLU A 615 -15.48 10.78 27.44
CA GLU A 615 -16.34 9.69 27.92
C GLU A 615 -17.18 9.19 26.75
N THR A 616 -17.21 7.89 26.56
CA THR A 616 -18.03 7.22 25.56
C THR A 616 -18.28 5.77 25.92
N LEU A 617 -19.40 5.19 25.53
CA LEU A 617 -19.74 3.78 25.78
C LEU A 617 -19.53 3.35 27.25
N GLY A 618 -19.75 4.28 28.21
CA GLY A 618 -19.55 4.02 29.63
C GLY A 618 -18.09 3.87 30.06
N VAL A 619 -17.12 4.23 29.24
CA VAL A 619 -15.69 4.19 29.56
C VAL A 619 -15.03 5.53 29.34
N THR A 620 -13.92 5.77 30.03
CA THR A 620 -12.99 6.85 29.74
C THR A 620 -12.09 6.42 28.59
N LEU A 621 -12.28 7.01 27.43
CA LEU A 621 -11.43 6.84 26.24
C LEU A 621 -10.39 7.95 26.18
N SER A 622 -9.14 7.56 26.09
CA SER A 622 -7.98 8.46 26.03
C SER A 622 -7.18 8.26 24.75
N PHE A 623 -6.51 9.32 24.29
CA PHE A 623 -5.55 9.31 23.21
C PHE A 623 -4.30 10.06 23.63
N GLY A 624 -3.11 9.55 23.28
CA GLY A 624 -1.87 10.18 23.68
C GLY A 624 -0.62 9.49 23.17
N GLU A 625 0.51 9.91 23.72
CA GLU A 625 1.82 9.34 23.44
C GLU A 625 2.15 8.28 24.49
N VAL A 626 2.64 7.15 24.02
CA VAL A 626 3.04 6.02 24.86
C VAL A 626 4.43 5.53 24.46
N SER A 627 5.17 4.99 25.41
CA SER A 627 6.35 4.15 25.16
C SER A 627 5.92 2.70 25.18
N VAL A 628 6.24 1.97 24.12
CA VAL A 628 5.99 0.53 23.98
C VAL A 628 7.30 -0.20 24.11
N THR A 629 7.39 -1.11 25.07
CA THR A 629 8.55 -1.98 25.29
C THR A 629 8.19 -3.40 24.91
N GLU A 630 8.94 -3.99 23.98
CA GLU A 630 8.79 -5.38 23.57
C GLU A 630 10.02 -6.20 23.96
N THR A 631 9.78 -7.38 24.53
CA THR A 631 10.80 -8.37 24.89
C THR A 631 10.48 -9.67 24.20
N VAL A 632 11.42 -10.21 23.41
CA VAL A 632 11.27 -11.52 22.76
C VAL A 632 11.85 -12.58 23.72
N LEU A 633 10.95 -13.31 24.40
CA LEU A 633 11.31 -14.26 25.46
C LEU A 633 11.72 -15.62 24.95
N ALA A 634 11.13 -16.05 23.85
CA ALA A 634 11.31 -17.41 23.30
C ALA A 634 10.79 -17.47 21.85
N TYR A 635 11.02 -18.59 21.17
CA TYR A 635 10.32 -18.91 19.94
C TYR A 635 9.86 -20.35 19.94
N GLN A 636 8.71 -20.59 19.30
CA GLN A 636 8.22 -21.94 19.00
C GLN A 636 8.74 -22.39 17.64
N ARG A 637 9.17 -23.64 17.54
CA ARG A 637 9.30 -24.33 16.25
C ARG A 637 7.98 -25.04 15.96
N ARG A 638 7.46 -24.82 14.76
CA ARG A 638 6.19 -25.40 14.31
C ARG A 638 6.38 -26.11 12.99
N ARG A 639 5.85 -27.30 12.87
CA ARG A 639 5.94 -28.10 11.65
C ARG A 639 5.14 -27.47 10.52
N LEU A 640 5.66 -27.54 9.29
CA LEU A 640 5.00 -26.96 8.11
C LEU A 640 3.74 -27.72 7.69
N SER A 641 3.66 -29.04 7.95
CA SER A 641 2.58 -29.89 7.45
C SER A 641 1.26 -29.73 8.21
N ASP A 642 1.32 -29.60 9.54
CA ASP A 642 0.16 -29.62 10.43
C ASP A 642 0.16 -28.47 11.44
N HIS A 643 1.16 -27.59 11.36
CA HIS A 643 1.39 -26.47 12.28
C HIS A 643 1.55 -26.89 13.75
N ALA A 644 1.79 -28.17 14.03
CA ALA A 644 2.01 -28.66 15.38
C ALA A 644 3.27 -28.04 15.97
N GLN A 645 3.20 -27.70 17.26
CA GLN A 645 4.35 -27.24 18.02
C GLN A 645 5.33 -28.41 18.20
N VAL A 646 6.59 -28.17 17.82
CA VAL A 646 7.70 -29.12 18.02
C VAL A 646 8.32 -28.89 19.42
N ASP A 647 8.71 -27.65 19.68
CA ASP A 647 9.29 -27.23 20.97
C ASP A 647 9.19 -25.72 21.17
N LEU A 648 9.67 -25.28 22.34
CA LEU A 648 9.81 -23.87 22.71
C LEU A 648 11.24 -23.62 23.16
N VAL A 649 11.94 -22.70 22.50
CA VAL A 649 13.34 -22.36 22.78
C VAL A 649 13.40 -20.96 23.39
N ALA A 650 13.99 -20.84 24.58
CA ALA A 650 14.18 -19.55 25.24
C ALA A 650 15.22 -18.69 24.53
N LEU A 651 15.03 -17.39 24.55
CA LEU A 651 15.93 -16.38 24.00
C LEU A 651 16.32 -15.40 25.11
N ASP A 652 17.55 -14.92 25.06
CA ASP A 652 18.07 -13.84 25.90
C ASP A 652 18.44 -12.67 24.98
N LEU A 653 17.44 -11.82 24.71
CA LEU A 653 17.57 -10.67 23.83
C LEU A 653 17.25 -9.39 24.61
N PRO A 654 17.89 -8.27 24.28
CA PRO A 654 17.57 -7.00 24.91
C PRO A 654 16.15 -6.55 24.59
N GLU A 655 15.56 -5.78 25.49
CA GLU A 655 14.30 -5.10 25.25
C GLU A 655 14.42 -4.06 24.13
N THR A 656 13.36 -3.87 23.39
CA THR A 656 13.23 -2.78 22.43
C THR A 656 12.13 -1.83 22.86
N THR A 657 12.45 -0.56 22.98
CA THR A 657 11.47 0.47 23.37
C THR A 657 11.36 1.51 22.25
N PHE A 658 10.14 1.89 21.93
CA PHE A 658 9.86 2.99 21.01
C PHE A 658 8.65 3.80 21.47
N SER A 659 8.70 5.12 21.26
CA SER A 659 7.57 6.00 21.54
C SER A 659 6.64 6.02 20.34
N THR A 660 5.32 6.00 20.57
CA THR A 660 4.29 6.03 19.53
C THR A 660 3.01 6.69 20.02
N GLN A 661 1.99 6.74 19.16
CA GLN A 661 0.64 7.19 19.53
C GLN A 661 -0.26 5.99 19.80
N ALA A 662 -1.13 6.13 20.80
CA ALA A 662 -2.10 5.13 21.18
C ALA A 662 -3.46 5.75 21.56
N LEU A 663 -4.51 4.98 21.33
CA LEU A 663 -5.74 5.12 22.09
C LEU A 663 -5.75 4.05 23.21
N TRP A 664 -6.36 4.37 24.34
CA TRP A 664 -6.64 3.38 25.39
C TRP A 664 -7.94 3.71 26.09
N PHE A 665 -8.56 2.70 26.63
CA PHE A 665 -9.77 2.86 27.43
C PHE A 665 -9.73 2.03 28.69
N GLU A 666 -10.23 2.65 29.76
CA GLU A 666 -10.20 2.13 31.12
C GLU A 666 -11.55 1.51 31.46
N LEU A 667 -11.53 0.33 32.05
CA LEU A 667 -12.71 -0.46 32.39
C LEU A 667 -12.91 -0.55 33.90
N ASP A 668 -14.15 -0.63 34.35
CA ASP A 668 -14.46 -0.86 35.75
C ASP A 668 -14.43 -2.36 36.09
N ALA A 669 -13.37 -2.80 36.78
CA ALA A 669 -13.21 -4.18 37.22
C ALA A 669 -14.39 -4.69 38.05
N GLY A 670 -14.95 -3.83 38.90
CA GLY A 670 -16.10 -4.20 39.76
C GLY A 670 -17.40 -4.40 38.98
N ALA A 671 -17.59 -3.67 37.88
CA ALA A 671 -18.72 -3.87 36.97
C ALA A 671 -18.52 -5.13 36.11
N LEU A 672 -17.31 -5.32 35.55
CA LEU A 672 -16.98 -6.44 34.67
C LEU A 672 -17.09 -7.80 35.38
N THR A 673 -16.59 -7.91 36.60
CA THR A 673 -16.57 -9.18 37.36
C THR A 673 -17.95 -9.65 37.79
N LYS A 674 -18.98 -8.82 37.64
CA LYS A 674 -20.39 -9.26 37.85
C LYS A 674 -20.89 -10.16 36.72
N THR A 675 -20.34 -10.03 35.53
CA THR A 675 -20.77 -10.72 34.31
C THR A 675 -19.70 -11.60 33.67
N ILE A 676 -18.44 -11.28 33.91
CA ILE A 676 -17.29 -12.02 33.39
C ILE A 676 -16.53 -12.63 34.57
N PRO A 677 -16.31 -13.95 34.59
CA PRO A 677 -15.51 -14.59 35.61
C PRO A 677 -14.07 -14.03 35.66
N LEU A 678 -13.51 -13.86 36.83
CA LEU A 678 -12.20 -13.24 37.04
C LEU A 678 -11.04 -13.97 36.31
N ASP A 679 -11.12 -15.30 36.25
CA ASP A 679 -10.20 -16.17 35.53
C ASP A 679 -10.26 -16.00 34.00
N SER A 680 -11.40 -15.55 33.50
CA SER A 680 -11.62 -15.28 32.07
C SER A 680 -11.44 -13.80 31.71
N LEU A 681 -11.21 -12.91 32.67
CA LEU A 681 -11.15 -11.47 32.44
C LEU A 681 -10.04 -11.09 31.45
N LEU A 682 -8.81 -11.53 31.68
CA LEU A 682 -7.69 -11.24 30.78
C LEU A 682 -7.96 -11.76 29.36
N GLY A 683 -8.44 -12.99 29.24
CA GLY A 683 -8.80 -13.56 27.95
C GLY A 683 -9.92 -12.80 27.23
N SER A 684 -10.83 -12.17 27.98
CA SER A 684 -11.92 -11.35 27.45
C SER A 684 -11.41 -10.02 26.90
N LEU A 685 -10.52 -9.35 27.64
CA LEU A 685 -9.85 -8.12 27.20
C LEU A 685 -9.01 -8.38 25.95
N HIS A 686 -8.21 -9.43 25.96
CA HIS A 686 -7.33 -9.83 24.87
C HIS A 686 -8.10 -10.19 23.59
N ALA A 687 -9.19 -10.94 23.70
CA ALA A 687 -10.03 -11.25 22.56
C ALA A 687 -10.76 -10.00 22.00
N THR A 688 -11.11 -9.03 22.86
CA THR A 688 -11.69 -7.75 22.45
C THR A 688 -10.67 -6.91 21.68
N GLU A 689 -9.45 -6.79 22.21
CA GLU A 689 -8.32 -6.11 21.56
C GLU A 689 -8.09 -6.67 20.15
N HIS A 690 -7.98 -8.00 20.03
CA HIS A 690 -7.77 -8.67 18.74
C HIS A 690 -8.88 -8.37 17.73
N ALA A 691 -10.16 -8.40 18.17
CA ALA A 691 -11.29 -8.10 17.32
C ALA A 691 -11.28 -6.63 16.85
N GLN A 692 -10.96 -5.68 17.74
CA GLN A 692 -10.82 -4.26 17.38
C GLN A 692 -9.68 -4.03 16.39
N ILE A 693 -8.51 -4.63 16.62
CA ILE A 693 -7.38 -4.55 15.69
C ILE A 693 -7.73 -5.17 14.32
N ALA A 694 -8.46 -6.28 14.30
CA ALA A 694 -8.88 -6.91 13.05
C ALA A 694 -9.82 -6.03 12.22
N MET A 695 -10.67 -5.22 12.88
CA MET A 695 -11.64 -4.34 12.21
C MET A 695 -11.08 -2.93 11.88
N LEU A 696 -9.97 -2.52 12.48
CA LEU A 696 -9.40 -1.18 12.31
C LEU A 696 -9.04 -0.84 10.85
N PRO A 697 -8.56 -1.76 10.00
CA PRO A 697 -8.37 -1.50 8.57
C PRO A 697 -9.61 -1.00 7.82
N LEU A 698 -10.80 -1.20 8.37
CA LEU A 698 -12.05 -0.67 7.81
C LEU A 698 -12.24 0.83 8.08
N LEU A 699 -11.56 1.37 9.07
CA LEU A 699 -11.64 2.79 9.47
C LEU A 699 -10.53 3.63 8.86
N ALA A 700 -9.35 3.04 8.69
CA ALA A 700 -8.15 3.70 8.18
C ALA A 700 -7.44 2.80 7.15
N MET A 701 -6.82 3.43 6.15
CA MET A 701 -6.08 2.73 5.10
C MET A 701 -4.74 2.18 5.64
N CYS A 702 -4.77 1.04 6.32
CA CYS A 702 -3.62 0.40 6.96
C CYS A 702 -3.64 -1.12 6.80
N ASP A 703 -2.48 -1.75 7.00
CA ASP A 703 -2.41 -3.20 7.25
C ASP A 703 -2.52 -3.45 8.76
N ARG A 704 -3.00 -4.65 9.14
CA ARG A 704 -3.02 -5.05 10.56
C ARG A 704 -1.63 -5.04 11.22
N TRP A 705 -0.56 -5.16 10.44
CA TRP A 705 0.81 -5.11 10.94
C TRP A 705 1.27 -3.70 11.31
N ASP A 706 0.54 -2.67 10.88
CA ASP A 706 0.82 -1.27 11.23
C ASP A 706 0.26 -0.89 12.60
N ILE A 707 -0.52 -1.78 13.24
CA ILE A 707 -1.20 -1.55 14.51
C ILE A 707 -0.73 -2.58 15.54
N GLY A 708 -0.45 -2.15 16.76
CA GLY A 708 -0.20 -3.01 17.92
C GLY A 708 -1.30 -2.90 18.96
N GLY A 709 -1.28 -3.77 19.95
CA GLY A 709 -2.18 -3.70 21.10
C GLY A 709 -1.60 -4.35 22.34
N LEU A 710 -2.16 -3.96 23.47
CA LEU A 710 -1.93 -4.55 24.79
C LEU A 710 -3.22 -4.53 25.58
N SER A 711 -3.53 -5.64 26.21
CA SER A 711 -4.62 -5.75 27.17
C SER A 711 -4.09 -6.26 28.51
N THR A 712 -4.49 -5.63 29.59
CA THR A 712 -4.06 -6.00 30.95
C THR A 712 -5.21 -5.87 31.94
N ASN A 713 -5.22 -6.77 32.95
CA ASN A 713 -6.18 -6.70 34.05
C ASN A 713 -5.91 -5.54 35.01
N LEU A 714 -4.67 -5.04 35.05
CA LEU A 714 -4.30 -3.94 35.92
C LEU A 714 -3.08 -3.23 35.31
N HIS A 715 -3.31 -2.08 34.70
CA HIS A 715 -2.21 -1.26 34.19
C HIS A 715 -1.65 -0.36 35.32
N PRO A 716 -0.32 -0.28 35.50
CA PRO A 716 0.28 0.44 36.63
C PRO A 716 -0.13 1.92 36.76
N GLN A 717 -0.27 2.62 35.64
CA GLN A 717 -0.59 4.06 35.63
C GLN A 717 -2.08 4.35 35.69
N THR A 718 -2.95 3.49 35.13
CA THR A 718 -4.41 3.69 35.18
C THR A 718 -5.02 3.08 36.45
N GLY A 719 -4.37 2.08 37.06
CA GLY A 719 -4.89 1.33 38.20
C GLY A 719 -6.14 0.49 37.87
N ARG A 720 -6.41 0.23 36.59
CA ARG A 720 -7.63 -0.44 36.08
C ARG A 720 -7.32 -1.44 34.97
N PRO A 721 -8.25 -2.35 34.68
CA PRO A 721 -8.22 -3.11 33.43
C PRO A 721 -8.22 -2.14 32.26
N THR A 722 -7.25 -2.29 31.36
CA THR A 722 -7.05 -1.34 30.26
C THR A 722 -6.73 -2.09 28.97
N ILE A 723 -7.30 -1.61 27.86
CA ILE A 723 -6.93 -2.04 26.51
C ILE A 723 -6.28 -0.85 25.81
N PHE A 724 -5.10 -1.08 25.25
CA PHE A 724 -4.35 -0.16 24.40
C PHE A 724 -4.40 -0.65 22.96
N ILE A 725 -4.56 0.27 22.03
CA ILE A 725 -4.31 0.07 20.59
C ILE A 725 -3.35 1.16 20.17
N TYR A 726 -2.19 0.81 19.61
CA TYR A 726 -1.14 1.75 19.28
C TYR A 726 -0.65 1.60 17.83
N ASP A 727 -0.17 2.70 17.25
CA ASP A 727 0.49 2.67 15.96
C ASP A 727 1.79 1.85 16.07
N GLY A 728 1.96 0.86 15.20
CA GLY A 728 3.12 -0.04 15.21
C GLY A 728 4.42 0.59 14.68
N HIS A 729 4.44 1.92 14.54
CA HIS A 729 5.56 2.67 14.00
C HIS A 729 6.03 3.74 14.98
N PRO A 730 7.36 3.92 15.17
CA PRO A 730 7.90 4.98 16.00
C PRO A 730 7.34 6.36 15.63
N GLY A 731 6.91 7.11 16.66
CA GLY A 731 6.30 8.43 16.53
C GLY A 731 4.82 8.43 16.15
N GLY A 732 4.25 7.29 15.72
CA GLY A 732 2.91 7.17 15.19
C GLY A 732 2.77 7.75 13.77
N VAL A 733 1.72 7.34 13.07
CA VAL A 733 1.38 7.84 11.72
C VAL A 733 -0.08 8.29 11.61
N GLY A 734 -0.79 8.35 12.74
CA GLY A 734 -2.15 8.87 12.86
C GLY A 734 -3.26 7.82 12.68
N LEU A 735 -2.95 6.53 12.62
CA LEU A 735 -3.94 5.46 12.48
C LEU A 735 -4.83 5.34 13.71
N THR A 736 -4.21 5.35 14.89
CA THR A 736 -4.92 5.27 16.16
C THR A 736 -5.74 6.53 16.47
N ARG A 737 -5.40 7.68 15.91
CA ARG A 737 -6.23 8.89 15.99
C ARG A 737 -7.58 8.67 15.30
N GLN A 738 -7.60 8.05 14.12
CA GLN A 738 -8.85 7.69 13.43
C GLN A 738 -9.69 6.68 14.23
N ALA A 739 -9.05 5.71 14.85
CA ALA A 739 -9.72 4.75 15.72
C ALA A 739 -10.30 5.43 16.99
N TYR A 740 -9.60 6.43 17.55
CA TYR A 740 -10.10 7.23 18.67
C TYR A 740 -11.37 8.03 18.28
N GLU A 741 -11.33 8.70 17.12
CA GLU A 741 -12.46 9.50 16.62
C GLU A 741 -13.67 8.66 16.27
N ARG A 742 -13.48 7.41 15.81
CA ARG A 742 -14.52 6.47 15.38
C ARG A 742 -14.65 5.24 16.31
N PHE A 743 -14.35 5.41 17.59
CA PHE A 743 -14.28 4.31 18.56
C PHE A 743 -15.59 3.53 18.70
N GLU A 744 -16.72 4.22 18.66
CA GLU A 744 -18.04 3.59 18.75
C GLU A 744 -18.35 2.69 17.55
N GLU A 745 -17.87 3.06 16.38
CA GLU A 745 -17.99 2.24 15.16
C GLU A 745 -17.07 1.01 15.26
N LEU A 746 -15.83 1.21 15.70
CA LEU A 746 -14.87 0.14 15.94
C LEU A 746 -15.43 -0.92 16.91
N CYS A 747 -16.03 -0.49 18.01
CA CYS A 747 -16.64 -1.40 18.99
C CYS A 747 -17.84 -2.16 18.40
N ARG A 748 -18.69 -1.51 17.60
CA ARG A 748 -19.83 -2.17 16.93
C ARG A 748 -19.36 -3.22 15.91
N ASP A 749 -18.37 -2.91 15.11
CA ASP A 749 -17.82 -3.83 14.10
C ASP A 749 -17.11 -5.02 14.77
N ALA A 750 -16.33 -4.78 15.84
CA ALA A 750 -15.72 -5.84 16.64
C ALA A 750 -16.75 -6.74 17.31
N HIS A 751 -17.85 -6.16 17.83
CA HIS A 751 -18.97 -6.93 18.39
C HIS A 751 -19.62 -7.82 17.32
N ARG A 752 -19.96 -7.28 16.16
CA ARG A 752 -20.55 -8.04 15.04
C ARG A 752 -19.63 -9.18 14.61
N LEU A 753 -18.34 -8.91 14.48
CA LEU A 753 -17.32 -9.91 14.12
C LEU A 753 -17.39 -11.13 15.06
N ILE A 754 -17.43 -10.88 16.38
CA ILE A 754 -17.46 -11.92 17.42
C ILE A 754 -18.82 -12.61 17.49
N ALA A 755 -19.91 -11.83 17.53
CA ALA A 755 -21.27 -12.33 17.78
C ALA A 755 -21.78 -13.22 16.64
N GLU A 756 -21.45 -12.88 15.40
CA GLU A 756 -21.92 -13.58 14.20
C GLU A 756 -21.03 -14.76 13.77
N CYS A 757 -19.89 -14.94 14.40
CA CYS A 757 -19.05 -16.10 14.14
C CYS A 757 -19.61 -17.34 14.84
N SER A 758 -19.82 -18.43 14.10
CA SER A 758 -20.45 -19.65 14.62
C SER A 758 -19.56 -20.49 15.55
N CYS A 759 -18.26 -20.20 15.66
CA CYS A 759 -17.36 -20.93 16.55
C CYS A 759 -17.74 -20.72 18.03
N LYS A 760 -17.44 -21.71 18.90
CA LYS A 760 -17.75 -21.64 20.34
C LYS A 760 -16.66 -20.94 21.15
N SER A 761 -15.39 -21.30 20.94
CA SER A 761 -14.26 -20.89 21.80
C SER A 761 -13.39 -19.78 21.22
N GLY A 762 -13.54 -19.47 19.96
CA GLY A 762 -12.70 -18.51 19.21
C GLY A 762 -11.92 -19.20 18.08
N CYS A 763 -11.77 -18.51 16.96
CA CYS A 763 -11.09 -19.05 15.77
C CYS A 763 -10.40 -17.89 14.99
N PRO A 764 -9.58 -18.20 13.97
CA PRO A 764 -8.94 -17.19 13.13
C PRO A 764 -9.92 -16.19 12.48
N SER A 765 -11.20 -16.62 12.29
CA SER A 765 -12.25 -15.79 11.69
C SER A 765 -12.92 -14.81 12.67
N CYS A 766 -12.47 -14.72 13.93
CA CYS A 766 -13.03 -13.79 14.91
C CYS A 766 -12.00 -13.20 15.90
N VAL A 767 -11.45 -13.98 16.84
CA VAL A 767 -10.64 -13.46 17.95
C VAL A 767 -9.17 -13.89 17.92
N GLN A 768 -8.78 -14.88 17.10
CA GLN A 768 -7.39 -15.28 17.01
C GLN A 768 -6.64 -14.35 16.04
N SER A 769 -5.46 -13.89 16.43
CA SER A 769 -4.61 -13.03 15.63
C SER A 769 -3.31 -13.77 15.23
N PRO A 770 -2.91 -13.75 13.95
CA PRO A 770 -1.67 -14.38 13.51
C PRO A 770 -0.41 -13.64 14.01
N LYS A 771 -0.56 -12.41 14.52
CA LYS A 771 0.54 -11.59 15.03
C LYS A 771 0.62 -11.54 16.57
N CYS A 772 -0.27 -12.27 17.26
CA CYS A 772 -0.31 -12.27 18.72
C CYS A 772 1.02 -12.70 19.32
N GLY A 773 1.61 -11.86 20.17
CA GLY A 773 2.85 -12.16 20.89
C GLY A 773 2.70 -13.30 21.91
N ASN A 774 1.52 -13.43 22.51
CA ASN A 774 1.17 -14.46 23.48
C ASN A 774 0.59 -15.75 22.86
N LEU A 775 0.79 -15.95 21.54
CA LEU A 775 0.37 -17.16 20.83
C LEU A 775 -1.15 -17.45 20.93
N ASN A 776 -1.95 -16.39 21.08
CA ASN A 776 -3.40 -16.42 21.29
C ASN A 776 -3.84 -17.02 22.64
N GLU A 777 -3.05 -16.91 23.69
CA GLU A 777 -3.36 -17.40 25.03
C GLU A 777 -3.15 -16.32 26.11
N PRO A 778 -4.11 -16.13 27.06
CA PRO A 778 -5.47 -16.66 27.02
C PRO A 778 -6.39 -15.87 26.10
N LEU A 779 -7.44 -16.52 25.56
CA LEU A 779 -8.53 -15.88 24.84
C LEU A 779 -9.88 -16.36 25.33
N SER A 780 -10.86 -15.45 25.49
CA SER A 780 -12.25 -15.76 25.82
C SER A 780 -13.20 -15.05 24.86
N LYS A 781 -13.70 -15.79 23.87
CA LYS A 781 -14.69 -15.27 22.91
C LYS A 781 -15.99 -14.85 23.62
N ALA A 782 -16.49 -15.70 24.54
CA ALA A 782 -17.73 -15.43 25.27
C ALA A 782 -17.60 -14.17 26.14
N GLY A 783 -16.48 -14.02 26.85
CA GLY A 783 -16.19 -12.85 27.66
C GLY A 783 -16.02 -11.57 26.84
N ALA A 784 -15.33 -11.64 25.69
CA ALA A 784 -15.21 -10.49 24.78
C ALA A 784 -16.56 -10.03 24.23
N ARG A 785 -17.44 -10.97 23.88
CA ARG A 785 -18.81 -10.64 23.49
C ARG A 785 -19.56 -9.93 24.62
N THR A 786 -19.52 -10.48 25.84
CA THR A 786 -20.16 -9.87 27.01
C THR A 786 -19.62 -8.46 27.30
N LEU A 787 -18.29 -8.26 27.15
CA LEU A 787 -17.67 -6.95 27.32
C LEU A 787 -18.19 -5.94 26.29
N LEU A 788 -18.21 -6.30 25.02
CA LEU A 788 -18.69 -5.43 23.95
C LEU A 788 -20.20 -5.18 24.05
N ASP A 789 -21.01 -6.19 24.46
CA ASP A 789 -22.42 -6.00 24.76
C ASP A 789 -22.62 -4.94 25.86
N ALA A 790 -21.81 -4.98 26.94
CA ALA A 790 -21.88 -4.03 28.04
C ALA A 790 -21.47 -2.60 27.60
N LEU A 791 -20.41 -2.46 26.79
CA LEU A 791 -19.99 -1.18 26.24
C LEU A 791 -21.08 -0.55 25.35
N LEU A 792 -21.65 -1.32 24.46
CA LEU A 792 -22.67 -0.84 23.51
C LEU A 792 -24.03 -0.58 24.17
N ALA A 793 -24.33 -1.22 25.30
CA ALA A 793 -25.54 -0.95 26.07
C ALA A 793 -25.47 0.33 26.93
N ALA A 794 -24.28 0.89 27.13
CA ALA A 794 -24.05 2.10 27.92
C ALA A 794 -24.21 3.41 27.08
N THR A 795 -24.73 3.28 25.87
CA THR A 795 -24.94 4.42 24.93
C THR A 795 -26.13 5.27 25.29
#